data_1b5cabce3f918cf1eed867fbbbb4534b
#
_entry.id   1b5cabce3f918cf1eed867fbbbb4534b
#
_cell.length_a   1.000
_cell.length_b   1.000
_cell.length_c   1.000
_cell.angle_alpha   90.00
_cell.angle_beta   90.00
_cell.angle_gamma   90.00
#
_symmetry.space_group_name_H-M   'P 1'
#
loop_
_entity.id
_entity.type
_entity.pdbx_description
1 polymer ?
#
loop_
_entity_poly.entity_id
_entity_poly.type
_entity_poly.pdbx_seq_one_letter_code
_entity_poly.pdbx_strand_id
1 'polypeptide(L)'
;MALITLLDAQLAFGHVALLDHAGFSLETAERVGLIGRNGAGKSSMLKILGGLEKPDDGTLQVQSNTRIAYVAQEPQLDADATVFVAVSAGLARVIGLIEEYCQGHGDLDAMQSEIESLDGWNWEQRVSETLQRLHLDPEAVVSTLSGGTKKRVALAQALVAQPDVLLLDEPTNHLDLDSIEWLEGLLVDFKGSIITITHDRSFLDNVATRIVELDRGKLLSYPGNFAAYLVQKEEQAAQEAVINARFDKLLAQEEIWIRKGVEARRTKAQGRINQLGVLRAAREARREAVGSVKLDVASGAVSGKLVAELTHVSKTFGDRVIVNDFSTVILRGDKVGFLGPNGAGKSTLLKMILGELAPDAAPANAPKPGPGESAWGTVRQGANITVAYFDQMRNALDLDATLEDFISPGSEWIEIGNRKQHVKSYLGDFLFSPARANSPVRSLSGGERNRLLLARLFARPANVLVLDEPTNDLDIDTLELLEDLLQNYEGTVFLVSHDRTFLDNVVTSTIACEGNARWREFEGGVQDWLTQTKRANEIAKNNGQKGTQPFNYGRDQLAKQEQTPSAAAVPLAPVETAAAPAKTRKLSFKEQRELDGLPALISALETEQKEITDALADGSLYAIDNGRAMKLATRSAQIDEELMTALERWETLGA
;
A
#
# COMPACT_ATOMS: atom_id res chain seq x y z
N MET A 1 24.26 -16.34 6.66
CA MET A 1 25.43 -15.44 6.78
C MET A 1 24.98 -14.08 6.31
N ALA A 2 25.26 -13.02 7.08
CA ALA A 2 24.86 -11.68 6.71
C ALA A 2 25.63 -11.22 5.46
N LEU A 3 24.91 -10.76 4.44
CA LEU A 3 25.45 -10.17 3.22
C LEU A 3 25.88 -8.73 3.43
N ILE A 4 25.06 -8.01 4.20
CA ILE A 4 25.30 -6.59 4.55
C ILE A 4 25.09 -6.43 6.06
N THR A 5 26.00 -5.73 6.72
CA THR A 5 25.86 -5.37 8.13
C THR A 5 26.19 -3.90 8.31
N LEU A 6 25.28 -3.15 8.88
CA LEU A 6 25.45 -1.76 9.25
C LEU A 6 25.56 -1.69 10.79
N LEU A 7 26.66 -1.12 11.29
CA LEU A 7 26.94 -1.06 12.73
C LEU A 7 27.02 0.39 13.16
N ASP A 8 26.23 0.72 14.17
CA ASP A 8 26.28 2.00 14.92
C ASP A 8 26.19 3.24 14.01
N ALA A 9 25.36 3.15 12.96
CA ALA A 9 25.27 4.19 11.95
C ALA A 9 24.56 5.44 12.46
N GLN A 10 25.18 6.59 12.20
CA GLN A 10 24.63 7.90 12.49
C GLN A 10 24.54 8.71 11.20
N LEU A 11 23.44 9.42 11.02
CA LEU A 11 23.22 10.34 9.91
C LEU A 11 22.31 11.46 10.37
N ALA A 12 22.70 12.72 10.16
CA ALA A 12 21.89 13.87 10.50
C ALA A 12 21.74 14.84 9.33
N PHE A 13 20.54 15.40 9.18
CA PHE A 13 20.29 16.52 8.26
C PHE A 13 19.99 17.77 9.08
N GLY A 14 20.98 18.66 9.17
CA GLY A 14 20.93 19.84 10.03
C GLY A 14 20.79 19.44 11.50
N HIS A 15 19.64 19.71 12.11
CA HIS A 15 19.35 19.37 13.51
C HIS A 15 18.53 18.09 13.71
N VAL A 16 18.15 17.42 12.61
CA VAL A 16 17.32 16.22 12.65
C VAL A 16 18.19 14.99 12.44
N ALA A 17 18.29 14.14 13.46
CA ALA A 17 18.92 12.83 13.33
C ALA A 17 18.01 11.92 12.51
N LEU A 18 18.49 11.46 11.35
CA LEU A 18 17.82 10.47 10.49
C LEU A 18 18.18 9.03 10.93
N LEU A 19 19.44 8.81 11.32
CA LEU A 19 19.90 7.58 11.95
C LEU A 19 20.60 7.94 13.26
N ASP A 20 20.30 7.22 14.34
CA ASP A 20 20.82 7.44 15.68
C ASP A 20 21.27 6.10 16.27
N HIS A 21 22.56 5.79 16.13
CA HIS A 21 23.15 4.50 16.53
C HIS A 21 22.38 3.30 15.94
N ALA A 22 22.06 3.39 14.64
CA ALA A 22 21.26 2.40 13.95
C ALA A 22 22.09 1.17 13.58
N GLY A 23 21.60 -0.01 13.91
CA GLY A 23 22.17 -1.30 13.53
C GLY A 23 21.24 -2.07 12.61
N PHE A 24 21.77 -2.65 11.53
CA PHE A 24 21.00 -3.43 10.57
C PHE A 24 21.83 -4.60 10.02
N SER A 25 21.18 -5.73 9.76
CA SER A 25 21.79 -6.86 9.07
C SER A 25 20.84 -7.44 8.03
N LEU A 26 21.37 -7.86 6.88
CA LEU A 26 20.64 -8.54 5.82
C LEU A 26 21.22 -9.93 5.63
N GLU A 27 20.37 -10.94 5.77
CA GLU A 27 20.74 -12.34 5.51
C GLU A 27 20.48 -12.75 4.05
N THR A 28 21.07 -13.89 3.67
CA THR A 28 20.89 -14.44 2.31
C THR A 28 19.43 -14.83 2.05
N ALA A 29 18.91 -14.51 0.86
CA ALA A 29 17.54 -14.77 0.42
C ALA A 29 16.44 -14.15 1.32
N GLU A 30 16.78 -13.15 2.09
CA GLU A 30 15.85 -12.40 2.94
C GLU A 30 15.19 -11.28 2.15
N ARG A 31 13.90 -11.08 2.37
CA ARG A 31 13.11 -10.00 1.76
C ARG A 31 12.63 -9.06 2.85
N VAL A 32 13.25 -7.89 2.92
CA VAL A 32 13.01 -6.88 3.95
C VAL A 32 12.13 -5.76 3.41
N GLY A 33 10.99 -5.51 4.06
CA GLY A 33 10.21 -4.29 3.88
C GLY A 33 10.70 -3.20 4.84
N LEU A 34 11.24 -2.11 4.32
CA LEU A 34 11.67 -0.96 5.11
C LEU A 34 10.56 0.09 5.14
N ILE A 35 9.94 0.26 6.30
CA ILE A 35 8.83 1.19 6.52
C ILE A 35 9.20 2.31 7.49
N GLY A 36 8.38 3.34 7.59
CA GLY A 36 8.55 4.48 8.49
C GLY A 36 8.00 5.75 7.87
N ARG A 37 7.94 6.81 8.65
CA ARG A 37 7.39 8.10 8.22
C ARG A 37 8.15 8.71 7.05
N ASN A 38 7.45 9.53 6.26
CA ASN A 38 8.09 10.29 5.21
C ASN A 38 9.09 11.30 5.79
N GLY A 39 10.29 11.35 5.20
CA GLY A 39 11.39 12.16 5.70
C GLY A 39 12.16 11.54 6.88
N ALA A 40 11.85 10.31 7.31
CA ALA A 40 12.57 9.63 8.39
C ALA A 40 13.98 9.17 8.00
N GLY A 41 14.34 9.19 6.69
CA GLY A 41 15.68 8.79 6.24
C GLY A 41 15.72 7.41 5.56
N LYS A 42 14.58 6.83 5.19
CA LYS A 42 14.51 5.50 4.55
C LYS A 42 15.38 5.42 3.28
N SER A 43 15.18 6.36 2.34
CA SER A 43 15.95 6.40 1.08
C SER A 43 17.44 6.65 1.32
N SER A 44 17.81 7.50 2.29
CA SER A 44 19.22 7.71 2.67
C SER A 44 19.83 6.44 3.25
N MET A 45 19.09 5.72 4.11
CA MET A 45 19.54 4.42 4.61
C MET A 45 19.73 3.42 3.45
N LEU A 46 18.80 3.35 2.51
CA LEU A 46 18.92 2.45 1.36
C LEU A 46 20.14 2.78 0.50
N LYS A 47 20.43 4.07 0.28
CA LYS A 47 21.63 4.51 -0.43
C LYS A 47 22.93 4.20 0.34
N ILE A 48 22.92 4.31 1.67
CA ILE A 48 24.05 3.88 2.52
C ILE A 48 24.30 2.38 2.33
N LEU A 49 23.26 1.55 2.42
CA LEU A 49 23.36 0.09 2.22
C LEU A 49 23.84 -0.27 0.81
N GLY A 50 23.50 0.54 -0.20
CA GLY A 50 23.97 0.42 -1.57
C GLY A 50 25.39 0.99 -1.80
N GLY A 51 26.02 1.58 -0.78
CA GLY A 51 27.34 2.19 -0.90
C GLY A 51 27.36 3.51 -1.70
N LEU A 52 26.20 4.11 -1.98
CA LEU A 52 26.06 5.37 -2.73
C LEU A 52 26.26 6.62 -1.86
N GLU A 53 25.93 6.50 -0.58
CA GLU A 53 26.12 7.53 0.44
C GLU A 53 26.89 6.92 1.62
N LYS A 54 27.60 7.77 2.37
CA LYS A 54 28.30 7.35 3.59
C LYS A 54 27.55 7.90 4.80
N PRO A 55 27.42 7.13 5.90
CA PRO A 55 26.92 7.66 7.15
C PRO A 55 27.92 8.69 7.72
N ASP A 56 27.45 9.58 8.59
CA ASP A 56 28.31 10.54 9.31
C ASP A 56 29.25 9.81 10.29
N ASP A 57 28.76 8.75 10.94
CA ASP A 57 29.52 7.82 11.78
C ASP A 57 28.98 6.41 11.67
N GLY A 58 29.77 5.41 12.07
CA GLY A 58 29.42 3.99 11.95
C GLY A 58 30.12 3.28 10.80
N THR A 59 29.84 1.97 10.65
CA THR A 59 30.55 1.12 9.69
C THR A 59 29.58 0.29 8.87
N LEU A 60 29.71 0.34 7.55
CA LEU A 60 29.05 -0.56 6.62
C LEU A 60 30.02 -1.70 6.25
N GLN A 61 29.61 -2.92 6.51
CA GLN A 61 30.33 -4.13 6.13
C GLN A 61 29.51 -4.87 5.07
N VAL A 62 30.10 -5.10 3.91
CA VAL A 62 29.50 -5.87 2.81
C VAL A 62 30.37 -7.11 2.58
N GLN A 63 29.76 -8.26 2.45
CA GLN A 63 30.45 -9.51 2.13
C GLN A 63 31.20 -9.36 0.80
N SER A 64 32.41 -9.87 0.73
CA SER A 64 33.25 -9.81 -0.50
C SER A 64 32.51 -10.41 -1.69
N ASN A 65 32.61 -9.77 -2.85
CA ASN A 65 31.99 -10.17 -4.12
C ASN A 65 30.47 -10.12 -4.15
N THR A 66 29.80 -9.48 -3.18
CA THR A 66 28.36 -9.26 -3.22
C THR A 66 28.04 -8.16 -4.23
N ARG A 67 27.19 -8.47 -5.21
CA ARG A 67 26.69 -7.52 -6.21
C ARG A 67 25.41 -6.89 -5.70
N ILE A 68 25.42 -5.58 -5.51
CA ILE A 68 24.27 -4.81 -5.06
C ILE A 68 23.75 -3.96 -6.22
N ALA A 69 22.45 -4.02 -6.48
CA ALA A 69 21.80 -3.13 -7.43
C ALA A 69 20.77 -2.25 -6.70
N TYR A 70 20.74 -0.97 -7.06
CA TYR A 70 19.82 0.02 -6.50
C TYR A 70 18.90 0.57 -7.58
N VAL A 71 17.61 0.55 -7.33
CA VAL A 71 16.59 1.16 -8.17
C VAL A 71 15.98 2.35 -7.43
N ALA A 72 16.22 3.54 -7.95
CA ALA A 72 15.72 4.78 -7.35
C ALA A 72 14.21 4.96 -7.59
N GLN A 73 13.57 5.74 -6.73
CA GLN A 73 12.16 6.14 -6.85
C GLN A 73 11.85 6.77 -8.23
N GLU A 74 12.73 7.69 -8.68
CA GLU A 74 12.72 8.28 -10.01
C GLU A 74 13.98 7.85 -10.76
N PRO A 75 13.87 6.83 -11.65
CA PRO A 75 15.02 6.36 -12.41
C PRO A 75 15.53 7.42 -13.39
N GLN A 76 16.83 7.68 -13.32
CA GLN A 76 17.53 8.57 -14.25
C GLN A 76 17.94 7.75 -15.49
N LEU A 77 17.06 7.69 -16.48
CA LEU A 77 17.33 7.04 -17.76
C LEU A 77 17.61 8.09 -18.83
N ASP A 78 18.52 7.78 -19.75
CA ASP A 78 18.75 8.64 -20.91
C ASP A 78 17.51 8.65 -21.80
N ALA A 79 16.92 9.83 -21.98
CA ALA A 79 15.67 10.02 -22.69
C ALA A 79 15.75 9.67 -24.18
N ASP A 80 16.92 9.86 -24.78
CA ASP A 80 17.17 9.64 -26.22
C ASP A 80 17.65 8.22 -26.53
N ALA A 81 17.99 7.44 -25.50
CA ALA A 81 18.43 6.07 -25.67
C ALA A 81 17.28 5.12 -25.99
N THR A 82 17.59 4.02 -26.71
CA THR A 82 16.67 2.88 -26.81
C THR A 82 16.65 2.10 -25.51
N VAL A 83 15.59 1.34 -25.29
CA VAL A 83 15.45 0.46 -24.10
C VAL A 83 16.61 -0.52 -24.01
N PHE A 84 17.07 -1.06 -25.14
CA PHE A 84 18.24 -1.95 -25.17
C PHE A 84 19.49 -1.25 -24.61
N VAL A 85 19.79 -0.03 -25.05
CA VAL A 85 20.94 0.75 -24.59
C VAL A 85 20.79 1.12 -23.10
N ALA A 86 19.60 1.54 -22.69
CA ALA A 86 19.33 1.89 -21.29
C ALA A 86 19.55 0.70 -20.35
N VAL A 87 19.11 -0.51 -20.73
CA VAL A 87 19.32 -1.72 -19.92
C VAL A 87 20.78 -2.18 -19.97
N SER A 88 21.46 -2.05 -21.11
CA SER A 88 22.89 -2.35 -21.22
C SER A 88 23.78 -1.54 -20.29
N ALA A 89 23.36 -0.34 -19.91
CA ALA A 89 24.06 0.48 -18.93
C ALA A 89 24.21 -0.20 -17.56
N GLY A 90 23.36 -1.18 -17.20
CA GLY A 90 23.54 -2.04 -16.02
C GLY A 90 24.78 -2.95 -16.10
N LEU A 91 25.34 -3.12 -17.28
CA LEU A 91 26.57 -3.89 -17.55
C LEU A 91 27.74 -2.99 -18.01
N ALA A 92 27.66 -1.67 -17.77
CA ALA A 92 28.66 -0.70 -18.28
C ALA A 92 30.12 -1.11 -17.93
N ARG A 93 30.36 -1.66 -16.72
CA ARG A 93 31.68 -2.15 -16.31
C ARG A 93 32.16 -3.30 -17.20
N VAL A 94 31.29 -4.25 -17.48
CA VAL A 94 31.61 -5.43 -18.30
C VAL A 94 31.87 -5.02 -19.74
N ILE A 95 31.00 -4.15 -20.29
CA ILE A 95 31.13 -3.62 -21.65
C ILE A 95 32.42 -2.81 -21.79
N GLY A 96 32.75 -1.94 -20.80
CA GLY A 96 34.00 -1.19 -20.80
C GLY A 96 35.24 -2.09 -20.76
N LEU A 97 35.23 -3.15 -19.93
CA LEU A 97 36.33 -4.13 -19.89
C LEU A 97 36.52 -4.86 -21.23
N ILE A 98 35.43 -5.21 -21.91
CA ILE A 98 35.49 -5.84 -23.24
C ILE A 98 36.06 -4.86 -24.28
N GLU A 99 35.64 -3.59 -24.25
CA GLU A 99 36.19 -2.56 -25.15
C GLU A 99 37.69 -2.35 -24.94
N GLU A 100 38.15 -2.22 -23.67
CA GLU A 100 39.58 -2.07 -23.34
C GLU A 100 40.38 -3.33 -23.76
N TYR A 101 39.83 -4.51 -23.52
CA TYR A 101 40.42 -5.78 -23.96
C TYR A 101 40.58 -5.84 -25.49
N CYS A 102 39.55 -5.46 -26.23
CA CYS A 102 39.58 -5.42 -27.70
C CYS A 102 40.59 -4.38 -28.26
N GLN A 103 40.82 -3.30 -27.50
CA GLN A 103 41.82 -2.27 -27.85
C GLN A 103 43.25 -2.69 -27.53
N GLY A 104 43.43 -3.77 -26.77
CA GLY A 104 44.73 -4.26 -26.37
C GLY A 104 45.42 -3.43 -25.29
N HIS A 105 44.64 -2.70 -24.48
CA HIS A 105 45.15 -1.88 -23.40
C HIS A 105 45.16 -2.66 -22.06
N GLY A 106 46.26 -2.52 -21.31
CA GLY A 106 46.38 -3.07 -19.95
C GLY A 106 46.78 -4.55 -19.89
N ASP A 107 46.47 -5.21 -18.76
CA ASP A 107 46.75 -6.62 -18.53
C ASP A 107 45.63 -7.49 -19.13
N LEU A 108 45.84 -8.01 -20.32
CA LEU A 108 44.86 -8.77 -21.08
C LEU A 108 44.43 -10.06 -20.38
N ASP A 109 45.37 -10.75 -19.69
CA ASP A 109 45.08 -12.01 -19.00
C ASP A 109 44.19 -11.76 -17.76
N ALA A 110 44.45 -10.70 -17.01
CA ALA A 110 43.61 -10.27 -15.88
C ALA A 110 42.23 -9.83 -16.34
N MET A 111 42.14 -9.02 -17.42
CA MET A 111 40.88 -8.60 -18.00
C MET A 111 40.05 -9.75 -18.53
N GLN A 112 40.67 -10.70 -19.24
CA GLN A 112 39.96 -11.88 -19.73
C GLN A 112 39.38 -12.69 -18.56
N SER A 113 40.18 -12.93 -17.52
CA SER A 113 39.72 -13.64 -16.32
C SER A 113 38.55 -12.92 -15.64
N GLU A 114 38.59 -11.59 -15.58
CA GLU A 114 37.50 -10.79 -15.01
C GLU A 114 36.24 -10.85 -15.88
N ILE A 115 36.36 -10.69 -17.20
CA ILE A 115 35.23 -10.82 -18.15
C ILE A 115 34.60 -12.21 -18.06
N GLU A 116 35.39 -13.29 -18.01
CA GLU A 116 34.89 -14.65 -17.86
C GLU A 116 34.20 -14.86 -16.52
N SER A 117 34.75 -14.33 -15.43
CA SER A 117 34.13 -14.43 -14.08
C SER A 117 32.76 -13.72 -13.98
N LEU A 118 32.54 -12.71 -14.82
CA LEU A 118 31.30 -11.93 -14.89
C LEU A 118 30.34 -12.43 -15.99
N ASP A 119 30.67 -13.54 -16.68
CA ASP A 119 29.96 -14.03 -17.87
C ASP A 119 29.75 -12.90 -18.91
N GLY A 120 30.81 -12.10 -19.10
CA GLY A 120 30.72 -10.84 -19.83
C GLY A 120 30.55 -11.03 -21.34
N TRP A 121 31.11 -12.10 -21.93
CA TRP A 121 31.04 -12.34 -23.36
C TRP A 121 29.60 -12.50 -23.90
N ASN A 122 28.66 -12.89 -23.03
CA ASN A 122 27.25 -13.12 -23.36
C ASN A 122 26.36 -11.92 -22.99
N TRP A 123 26.93 -10.72 -22.80
CA TRP A 123 26.18 -9.57 -22.29
C TRP A 123 24.98 -9.19 -23.14
N GLU A 124 25.07 -9.22 -24.48
CA GLU A 124 23.96 -8.91 -25.40
C GLU A 124 22.79 -9.89 -25.27
N GLN A 125 23.12 -11.17 -25.14
CA GLN A 125 22.12 -12.21 -24.92
C GLN A 125 21.43 -12.02 -23.57
N ARG A 126 22.17 -11.70 -22.51
CA ARG A 126 21.61 -11.43 -21.17
C ARG A 126 20.67 -10.23 -21.18
N VAL A 127 21.04 -9.16 -21.89
CA VAL A 127 20.15 -7.99 -22.08
C VAL A 127 18.88 -8.43 -22.80
N SER A 128 19.00 -9.16 -23.92
CA SER A 128 17.86 -9.62 -24.71
C SER A 128 16.92 -10.53 -23.92
N GLU A 129 17.46 -11.50 -23.15
CA GLU A 129 16.69 -12.38 -22.27
C GLU A 129 15.97 -11.59 -21.15
N THR A 130 16.66 -10.60 -20.55
CA THR A 130 16.07 -9.74 -19.53
C THR A 130 14.92 -8.92 -20.10
N LEU A 131 15.10 -8.32 -21.28
CA LEU A 131 14.06 -7.55 -21.97
C LEU A 131 12.85 -8.43 -22.30
N GLN A 132 13.08 -9.63 -22.82
CA GLN A 132 12.02 -10.59 -23.12
C GLN A 132 11.26 -11.02 -21.87
N ARG A 133 11.97 -11.31 -20.78
CA ARG A 133 11.35 -11.67 -19.48
C ARG A 133 10.50 -10.55 -18.90
N LEU A 134 10.89 -9.29 -19.12
CA LEU A 134 10.19 -8.12 -18.62
C LEU A 134 9.19 -7.53 -19.63
N HIS A 135 9.02 -8.19 -20.79
CA HIS A 135 8.13 -7.77 -21.89
C HIS A 135 8.39 -6.33 -22.34
N LEU A 136 9.66 -5.99 -22.54
CA LEU A 136 10.10 -4.68 -23.01
C LEU A 136 10.51 -4.75 -24.49
N ASP A 137 10.11 -3.74 -25.26
CA ASP A 137 10.52 -3.60 -26.66
C ASP A 137 11.93 -2.99 -26.71
N PRO A 138 12.94 -3.70 -27.25
CA PRO A 138 14.33 -3.24 -27.31
C PRO A 138 14.51 -1.92 -28.09
N GLU A 139 13.72 -1.73 -29.14
CA GLU A 139 13.85 -0.61 -30.08
C GLU A 139 13.08 0.65 -29.64
N ALA A 140 12.23 0.53 -28.63
CA ALA A 140 11.47 1.67 -28.12
C ALA A 140 12.41 2.73 -27.50
N VAL A 141 12.12 4.00 -27.75
CA VAL A 141 12.89 5.12 -27.18
C VAL A 141 12.35 5.47 -25.80
N VAL A 142 13.23 5.65 -24.82
CA VAL A 142 12.87 5.89 -23.41
C VAL A 142 11.94 7.10 -23.23
N SER A 143 12.12 8.18 -24.00
CA SER A 143 11.26 9.38 -23.91
C SER A 143 9.79 9.08 -24.21
N THR A 144 9.51 8.11 -25.08
CA THR A 144 8.14 7.76 -25.50
C THR A 144 7.41 6.85 -24.53
N LEU A 145 8.12 6.31 -23.54
CA LEU A 145 7.58 5.33 -22.60
C LEU A 145 6.74 5.97 -21.49
N SER A 146 5.73 5.23 -21.03
CA SER A 146 4.98 5.59 -19.82
C SER A 146 5.87 5.51 -18.57
N GLY A 147 5.47 6.20 -17.48
CA GLY A 147 6.20 6.16 -16.22
C GLY A 147 6.38 4.74 -15.67
N GLY A 148 5.35 3.90 -15.76
CA GLY A 148 5.43 2.49 -15.34
C GLY A 148 6.39 1.68 -16.21
N THR A 149 6.41 1.91 -17.53
CA THR A 149 7.37 1.23 -18.42
C THR A 149 8.80 1.67 -18.13
N LYS A 150 9.04 2.98 -17.85
CA LYS A 150 10.36 3.48 -17.43
C LYS A 150 10.86 2.81 -16.16
N LYS A 151 9.98 2.56 -15.19
CA LYS A 151 10.34 1.79 -13.97
C LYS A 151 10.70 0.35 -14.29
N ARG A 152 9.98 -0.30 -15.22
CA ARG A 152 10.34 -1.65 -15.70
C ARG A 152 11.72 -1.66 -16.38
N VAL A 153 12.05 -0.63 -17.16
CA VAL A 153 13.38 -0.49 -17.77
C VAL A 153 14.47 -0.34 -16.71
N ALA A 154 14.25 0.49 -15.68
CA ALA A 154 15.20 0.63 -14.59
C ALA A 154 15.38 -0.68 -13.78
N LEU A 155 14.30 -1.43 -13.59
CA LEU A 155 14.37 -2.76 -12.95
C LEU A 155 15.13 -3.75 -13.85
N ALA A 156 14.92 -3.72 -15.18
CA ALA A 156 15.67 -4.50 -16.14
C ALA A 156 17.18 -4.19 -16.07
N GLN A 157 17.52 -2.90 -16.02
CA GLN A 157 18.90 -2.43 -15.87
C GLN A 157 19.56 -2.94 -14.59
N ALA A 158 18.82 -3.01 -13.48
CA ALA A 158 19.29 -3.57 -12.23
C ALA A 158 19.46 -5.10 -12.30
N LEU A 159 18.49 -5.80 -12.87
CA LEU A 159 18.45 -7.26 -12.91
C LEU A 159 19.43 -7.88 -13.92
N VAL A 160 19.76 -7.17 -15.00
CA VAL A 160 20.73 -7.67 -16.01
C VAL A 160 22.11 -7.92 -15.41
N ALA A 161 22.47 -7.19 -14.34
CA ALA A 161 23.71 -7.39 -13.59
C ALA A 161 23.68 -8.64 -12.70
N GLN A 162 22.55 -9.35 -12.59
CA GLN A 162 22.34 -10.50 -11.71
C GLN A 162 22.79 -10.21 -10.27
N PRO A 163 22.16 -9.23 -9.60
CA PRO A 163 22.57 -8.84 -8.27
C PRO A 163 22.26 -9.91 -7.22
N ASP A 164 23.11 -9.99 -6.19
CA ASP A 164 22.86 -10.81 -4.99
C ASP A 164 21.92 -10.08 -4.01
N VAL A 165 21.94 -8.73 -4.06
CA VAL A 165 21.06 -7.86 -3.27
C VAL A 165 20.41 -6.83 -4.18
N LEU A 166 19.08 -6.73 -4.10
CA LEU A 166 18.29 -5.76 -4.84
C LEU A 166 17.67 -4.74 -3.87
N LEU A 167 18.00 -3.47 -4.07
CA LEU A 167 17.50 -2.35 -3.27
C LEU A 167 16.48 -1.56 -4.09
N LEU A 168 15.23 -1.48 -3.60
CA LEU A 168 14.11 -0.87 -4.32
C LEU A 168 13.53 0.30 -3.51
N ASP A 169 13.54 1.49 -4.08
CA ASP A 169 12.98 2.69 -3.46
C ASP A 169 11.64 3.04 -4.12
N GLU A 170 10.53 2.82 -3.41
CA GLU A 170 9.14 3.03 -3.84
C GLU A 170 8.83 2.45 -5.24
N PRO A 171 9.07 1.14 -5.46
CA PRO A 171 8.90 0.54 -6.79
C PRO A 171 7.44 0.48 -7.24
N THR A 172 6.48 0.51 -6.31
CA THR A 172 5.04 0.41 -6.59
C THR A 172 4.40 1.74 -7.00
N ASN A 173 5.01 2.88 -6.68
CA ASN A 173 4.44 4.20 -7.00
C ASN A 173 4.19 4.36 -8.50
N HIS A 174 3.01 4.87 -8.88
CA HIS A 174 2.56 5.10 -10.27
C HIS A 174 2.43 3.84 -11.14
N LEU A 175 2.55 2.64 -10.56
CA LEU A 175 2.25 1.40 -11.26
C LEU A 175 0.75 1.09 -11.16
N ASP A 176 0.19 0.51 -12.23
CA ASP A 176 -1.15 -0.06 -12.19
C ASP A 176 -1.16 -1.44 -11.51
N LEU A 177 -2.35 -1.90 -11.11
CA LEU A 177 -2.52 -3.15 -10.36
C LEU A 177 -1.86 -4.36 -11.04
N ASP A 178 -2.00 -4.47 -12.37
CA ASP A 178 -1.39 -5.58 -13.13
C ASP A 178 0.14 -5.53 -13.06
N SER A 179 0.71 -4.32 -13.10
CA SER A 179 2.16 -4.10 -12.98
C SER A 179 2.66 -4.39 -11.58
N ILE A 180 1.87 -4.09 -10.55
CA ILE A 180 2.19 -4.41 -9.15
C ILE A 180 2.16 -5.93 -8.95
N GLU A 181 1.11 -6.65 -9.41
CA GLU A 181 1.03 -8.11 -9.34
C GLU A 181 2.18 -8.79 -10.07
N TRP A 182 2.52 -8.28 -11.25
CA TRP A 182 3.67 -8.78 -11.99
C TRP A 182 4.98 -8.57 -11.21
N LEU A 183 5.18 -7.39 -10.60
CA LEU A 183 6.36 -7.08 -9.78
C LEU A 183 6.42 -7.97 -8.54
N GLU A 184 5.31 -8.18 -7.84
CA GLU A 184 5.21 -9.13 -6.71
C GLU A 184 5.71 -10.52 -7.11
N GLY A 185 5.18 -11.07 -8.22
CA GLY A 185 5.60 -12.37 -8.73
C GLY A 185 7.10 -12.44 -9.07
N LEU A 186 7.63 -11.40 -9.72
CA LEU A 186 9.04 -11.31 -10.05
C LEU A 186 9.95 -11.33 -8.81
N LEU A 187 9.57 -10.57 -7.75
CA LEU A 187 10.35 -10.44 -6.53
C LEU A 187 10.24 -11.68 -5.63
N VAL A 188 9.11 -12.36 -5.65
CA VAL A 188 8.95 -13.65 -4.94
C VAL A 188 9.84 -14.72 -5.55
N ASP A 189 9.98 -14.73 -6.90
CA ASP A 189 10.82 -15.66 -7.64
C ASP A 189 12.31 -15.29 -7.61
N PHE A 190 12.65 -14.10 -7.17
CA PHE A 190 14.04 -13.64 -7.09
C PHE A 190 14.81 -14.40 -6.01
N LYS A 191 15.97 -14.97 -6.39
CA LYS A 191 16.77 -15.83 -5.51
C LYS A 191 17.71 -15.09 -4.58
N GLY A 192 17.98 -13.82 -4.85
CA GLY A 192 18.81 -12.95 -4.00
C GLY A 192 18.01 -12.38 -2.83
N SER A 193 18.67 -11.49 -2.09
CA SER A 193 18.03 -10.74 -1.00
C SER A 193 17.47 -9.41 -1.51
N ILE A 194 16.39 -8.96 -0.89
CA ILE A 194 15.69 -7.74 -1.30
C ILE A 194 15.53 -6.83 -0.09
N ILE A 195 15.76 -5.53 -0.30
CA ILE A 195 15.27 -4.50 0.60
C ILE A 195 14.39 -3.57 -0.23
N THR A 196 13.14 -3.41 0.17
CA THR A 196 12.18 -2.55 -0.52
C THR A 196 11.60 -1.52 0.43
N ILE A 197 11.56 -0.27 -0.01
CA ILE A 197 10.77 0.78 0.63
C ILE A 197 9.46 0.85 -0.15
N THR A 198 8.33 0.70 0.52
CA THR A 198 7.01 0.93 -0.07
C THR A 198 5.97 1.19 1.01
N HIS A 199 4.92 1.87 0.64
CA HIS A 199 3.74 2.11 1.47
C HIS A 199 2.55 1.23 1.09
N ASP A 200 2.70 0.39 0.05
CA ASP A 200 1.69 -0.60 -0.35
C ASP A 200 1.70 -1.80 0.62
N ARG A 201 0.65 -1.87 1.43
CA ARG A 201 0.50 -2.90 2.49
C ARG A 201 0.34 -4.30 1.90
N SER A 202 -0.46 -4.43 0.83
CA SER A 202 -0.68 -5.71 0.15
C SER A 202 0.60 -6.23 -0.48
N PHE A 203 1.39 -5.36 -1.08
CA PHE A 203 2.70 -5.69 -1.64
C PHE A 203 3.66 -6.19 -0.55
N LEU A 204 3.72 -5.51 0.61
CA LEU A 204 4.54 -5.93 1.75
C LEU A 204 4.11 -7.30 2.29
N ASP A 205 2.81 -7.57 2.34
CA ASP A 205 2.29 -8.87 2.78
C ASP A 205 2.70 -10.02 1.85
N ASN A 206 2.71 -9.76 0.54
CA ASN A 206 3.01 -10.78 -0.46
C ASN A 206 4.52 -11.02 -0.63
N VAL A 207 5.35 -9.99 -0.45
CA VAL A 207 6.79 -10.04 -0.78
C VAL A 207 7.67 -10.16 0.46
N ALA A 208 7.39 -9.42 1.53
CA ALA A 208 8.30 -9.31 2.66
C ALA A 208 8.28 -10.55 3.57
N THR A 209 9.46 -10.95 4.03
CA THR A 209 9.66 -11.99 5.06
C THR A 209 10.01 -11.38 6.43
N ARG A 210 10.41 -10.12 6.44
CA ARG A 210 10.71 -9.33 7.62
C ARG A 210 10.39 -7.86 7.35
N ILE A 211 9.79 -7.20 8.33
CA ILE A 211 9.57 -5.76 8.31
C ILE A 211 10.58 -5.07 9.22
N VAL A 212 11.15 -3.97 8.74
CA VAL A 212 12.04 -3.10 9.53
C VAL A 212 11.44 -1.70 9.54
N GLU A 213 11.12 -1.21 10.71
CA GLU A 213 10.57 0.13 10.91
C GLU A 213 11.68 1.09 11.31
N LEU A 214 11.80 2.19 10.56
CA LEU A 214 12.65 3.32 10.92
C LEU A 214 11.81 4.37 11.65
N ASP A 215 11.91 4.38 12.98
CA ASP A 215 11.25 5.38 13.82
C ASP A 215 12.27 6.18 14.60
N ARG A 216 12.28 7.51 14.40
CA ARG A 216 13.10 8.49 15.15
C ARG A 216 14.59 8.14 15.17
N GLY A 217 15.11 7.70 14.04
CA GLY A 217 16.50 7.32 13.86
C GLY A 217 16.88 5.91 14.33
N LYS A 218 15.94 5.16 14.90
CA LYS A 218 16.15 3.78 15.34
C LYS A 218 15.49 2.79 14.42
N LEU A 219 16.11 1.63 14.27
CA LEU A 219 15.60 0.53 13.48
C LEU A 219 14.99 -0.53 14.41
N LEU A 220 13.72 -0.80 14.21
CA LEU A 220 12.98 -1.86 14.89
C LEU A 220 12.68 -2.97 13.88
N SER A 221 13.02 -4.20 14.23
CA SER A 221 12.88 -5.35 13.33
C SER A 221 11.77 -6.27 13.81
N TYR A 222 10.86 -6.62 12.90
CA TYR A 222 9.70 -7.46 13.13
C TYR A 222 9.75 -8.65 12.16
N PRO A 223 9.83 -9.89 12.64
CA PRO A 223 9.78 -11.07 11.79
C PRO A 223 8.38 -11.26 11.22
N GLY A 224 8.30 -11.70 9.97
CA GLY A 224 7.05 -11.93 9.26
C GLY A 224 6.71 -10.86 8.25
N ASN A 225 5.50 -10.94 7.69
CA ASN A 225 4.94 -10.01 6.72
C ASN A 225 4.31 -8.78 7.41
N PHE A 226 3.65 -7.92 6.63
CA PHE A 226 3.05 -6.69 7.16
C PHE A 226 1.90 -6.96 8.15
N ALA A 227 1.07 -7.98 7.91
CA ALA A 227 0.02 -8.37 8.85
C ALA A 227 0.58 -8.81 10.21
N ALA A 228 1.66 -9.61 10.22
CA ALA A 228 2.35 -10.00 11.45
C ALA A 228 2.97 -8.80 12.19
N TYR A 229 3.52 -7.84 11.43
CA TYR A 229 4.02 -6.57 11.99
C TYR A 229 2.93 -5.79 12.73
N LEU A 230 1.73 -5.64 12.13
CA LEU A 230 0.63 -4.91 12.77
C LEU A 230 0.25 -5.51 14.13
N VAL A 231 0.12 -6.84 14.21
CA VAL A 231 -0.18 -7.53 15.47
C VAL A 231 0.91 -7.28 16.53
N GLN A 232 2.19 -7.43 16.14
CA GLN A 232 3.32 -7.21 17.05
C GLN A 232 3.42 -5.75 17.50
N LYS A 233 3.13 -4.80 16.62
CA LYS A 233 3.13 -3.37 16.95
C LYS A 233 2.01 -3.01 17.91
N GLU A 234 0.81 -3.56 17.73
CA GLU A 234 -0.31 -3.35 18.63
C GLU A 234 -0.02 -3.91 20.03
N GLU A 235 0.53 -5.12 20.11
CA GLU A 235 0.96 -5.71 21.39
C GLU A 235 2.04 -4.87 22.08
N GLN A 236 3.03 -4.37 21.32
CA GLN A 236 4.07 -3.50 21.85
C GLN A 236 3.49 -2.18 22.36
N ALA A 237 2.59 -1.54 21.61
CA ALA A 237 1.93 -0.30 22.01
C ALA A 237 1.11 -0.48 23.29
N ALA A 238 0.39 -1.61 23.42
CA ALA A 238 -0.35 -1.95 24.62
C ALA A 238 0.59 -2.14 25.83
N GLN A 239 1.73 -2.82 25.65
CA GLN A 239 2.74 -2.99 26.71
C GLN A 239 3.36 -1.66 27.12
N GLU A 240 3.73 -0.81 26.15
CA GLU A 240 4.26 0.53 26.42
C GLU A 240 3.27 1.41 27.18
N ALA A 241 1.98 1.35 26.83
CA ALA A 241 0.93 2.08 27.53
C ALA A 241 0.85 1.67 29.01
N VAL A 242 0.93 0.37 29.31
CA VAL A 242 0.94 -0.15 30.69
C VAL A 242 2.20 0.30 31.44
N ILE A 243 3.37 0.22 30.83
CA ILE A 243 4.64 0.66 31.42
C ILE A 243 4.59 2.16 31.69
N ASN A 244 4.11 2.94 30.72
CA ASN A 244 3.98 4.38 30.83
C ASN A 244 3.01 4.79 31.94
N ALA A 245 1.86 4.14 32.05
CA ALA A 245 0.91 4.38 33.13
C ALA A 245 1.49 4.07 34.53
N ARG A 246 2.27 2.99 34.65
CA ARG A 246 2.99 2.65 35.90
C ARG A 246 4.05 3.70 36.24
N PHE A 247 4.79 4.13 35.24
CA PHE A 247 5.82 5.16 35.40
C PHE A 247 5.23 6.51 35.81
N ASP A 248 4.13 6.96 35.16
CA ASP A 248 3.45 8.20 35.50
C ASP A 248 2.85 8.18 36.89
N LYS A 249 2.33 7.01 37.33
CA LYS A 249 1.89 6.80 38.69
C LYS A 249 3.03 6.92 39.71
N LEU A 250 4.20 6.34 39.40
CA LEU A 250 5.38 6.46 40.23
C LEU A 250 5.87 7.92 40.29
N LEU A 251 5.96 8.61 39.16
CA LEU A 251 6.35 10.01 39.11
C LEU A 251 5.41 10.91 39.93
N ALA A 252 4.10 10.72 39.80
CA ALA A 252 3.10 11.42 40.60
C ALA A 252 3.24 11.20 42.10
N GLN A 253 3.55 9.94 42.52
CA GLN A 253 3.80 9.62 43.94
C GLN A 253 5.06 10.32 44.47
N GLU A 254 6.17 10.34 43.71
CA GLU A 254 7.38 11.03 44.09
C GLU A 254 7.21 12.56 44.12
N GLU A 255 6.41 13.13 43.21
CA GLU A 255 6.06 14.55 43.23
C GLU A 255 5.20 14.96 44.43
N ILE A 256 4.22 14.14 44.83
CA ILE A 256 3.43 14.35 46.05
C ILE A 256 4.32 14.28 47.27
N TRP A 257 5.27 13.34 47.30
CA TRP A 257 6.20 13.18 48.42
C TRP A 257 7.11 14.43 48.59
N ILE A 258 7.63 14.99 47.52
CA ILE A 258 8.44 16.22 47.57
C ILE A 258 7.62 17.42 48.06
N ARG A 259 6.35 17.56 47.60
CA ARG A 259 5.46 18.67 48.02
C ARG A 259 5.08 18.63 49.49
N LYS A 260 5.05 17.43 50.12
CA LYS A 260 4.71 17.26 51.53
C LYS A 260 5.82 17.64 52.52
N GLY A 261 6.98 18.14 52.04
CA GLY A 261 8.06 18.69 52.86
C GLY A 261 8.92 17.62 53.54
N VAL A 262 10.23 17.74 53.32
CA VAL A 262 11.22 16.82 53.91
C VAL A 262 11.81 17.49 55.17
N GLU A 263 11.17 17.34 56.31
CA GLU A 263 11.69 17.90 57.59
C GLU A 263 12.72 17.02 58.33
N ALA A 264 12.97 15.78 57.89
CA ALA A 264 13.94 14.93 58.60
C ALA A 264 14.69 13.96 57.68
N ARG A 265 16.01 14.12 57.59
CA ARG A 265 17.06 13.28 57.00
C ARG A 265 17.55 13.71 55.60
N ARG A 266 18.42 14.71 55.56
CA ARG A 266 19.06 15.28 54.37
C ARG A 266 19.72 14.27 53.42
N THR A 267 20.38 13.24 53.86
CA THR A 267 21.17 12.32 53.03
C THR A 267 20.34 11.32 52.19
N LYS A 268 19.22 10.79 52.74
CA LYS A 268 18.30 9.92 52.02
C LYS A 268 17.37 10.71 51.04
N ALA A 269 17.14 11.99 51.37
CA ALA A 269 16.34 12.87 50.51
C ALA A 269 17.06 13.24 49.22
N GLN A 270 18.41 13.41 49.23
CA GLN A 270 19.17 13.78 48.05
C GLN A 270 19.13 12.71 46.93
N GLY A 271 19.24 11.43 47.31
CA GLY A 271 19.13 10.32 46.37
C GLY A 271 17.76 10.27 45.66
N ARG A 272 16.65 10.51 46.41
CA ARG A 272 15.31 10.55 45.87
C ARG A 272 15.03 11.77 44.97
N ILE A 273 15.60 12.92 45.34
CA ILE A 273 15.56 14.15 44.51
C ILE A 273 16.29 13.92 43.17
N ASN A 274 17.46 13.28 43.21
CA ASN A 274 18.18 12.93 42.00
C ASN A 274 17.37 11.94 41.14
N GLN A 275 16.74 10.93 41.78
CA GLN A 275 15.89 9.97 41.09
C GLN A 275 14.66 10.64 40.44
N LEU A 276 14.04 11.62 41.11
CA LEU A 276 12.94 12.39 40.53
C LEU A 276 13.43 13.23 39.33
N GLY A 277 14.63 13.79 39.39
CA GLY A 277 15.26 14.48 38.27
C GLY A 277 15.41 13.56 37.05
N VAL A 278 15.87 12.33 37.27
CA VAL A 278 15.97 11.30 36.20
C VAL A 278 14.58 10.93 35.66
N LEU A 279 13.58 10.75 36.54
CA LEU A 279 12.22 10.44 36.13
C LEU A 279 11.58 11.57 35.31
N ARG A 280 11.80 12.83 35.70
CA ARG A 280 11.31 14.01 34.92
C ARG A 280 12.00 14.11 33.57
N ALA A 281 13.32 13.97 33.53
CA ALA A 281 14.07 13.97 32.27
C ALA A 281 13.62 12.81 31.35
N ALA A 282 13.36 11.63 31.90
CA ALA A 282 12.83 10.52 31.14
C ALA A 282 11.41 10.77 30.61
N ARG A 283 10.55 11.49 31.38
CA ARG A 283 9.23 11.89 30.91
C ARG A 283 9.30 12.97 29.81
N GLU A 284 10.18 13.96 29.98
CA GLU A 284 10.41 14.99 28.95
C GLU A 284 11.01 14.41 27.67
N ALA A 285 11.87 13.41 27.81
CA ALA A 285 12.44 12.67 26.68
C ALA A 285 11.42 11.74 25.99
N ARG A 286 10.28 11.42 26.64
CA ARG A 286 9.17 10.74 25.98
C ARG A 286 8.62 11.64 24.87
N ARG A 287 8.85 11.24 23.65
CA ARG A 287 8.13 11.79 22.52
C ARG A 287 6.75 11.13 22.54
N GLU A 288 5.72 11.92 22.85
CA GLU A 288 4.34 11.43 22.88
C GLU A 288 4.01 10.78 21.54
N ALA A 289 3.43 9.58 21.61
CA ALA A 289 2.79 8.98 20.44
C ALA A 289 1.66 9.93 20.01
N VAL A 290 1.65 10.31 18.75
CA VAL A 290 0.58 11.17 18.21
C VAL A 290 -0.69 10.34 18.30
N GLY A 291 -1.61 10.73 19.17
CA GLY A 291 -2.86 10.02 19.40
C GLY A 291 -3.72 9.94 18.14
N SER A 292 -4.53 8.89 18.04
CA SER A 292 -5.59 8.83 17.03
C SER A 292 -6.59 9.96 17.27
N VAL A 293 -6.79 10.81 16.30
CA VAL A 293 -7.68 11.97 16.41
C VAL A 293 -9.00 11.64 15.74
N LYS A 294 -10.12 11.87 16.44
CA LYS A 294 -11.44 11.87 15.81
C LYS A 294 -11.64 13.21 15.12
N LEU A 295 -11.47 13.24 13.81
CA LEU A 295 -11.69 14.41 12.97
C LEU A 295 -13.16 14.50 12.56
N ASP A 296 -13.77 15.66 12.78
CA ASP A 296 -15.01 16.03 12.11
C ASP A 296 -14.66 16.62 10.73
N VAL A 297 -15.26 16.11 9.67
CA VAL A 297 -15.06 16.58 8.30
C VAL A 297 -16.13 17.59 7.93
N ALA A 298 -15.74 18.67 7.24
CA ALA A 298 -16.69 19.65 6.73
C ALA A 298 -17.53 19.03 5.60
N SER A 299 -18.73 18.57 5.89
CA SER A 299 -19.72 18.29 4.86
C SER A 299 -20.37 19.61 4.41
N GLY A 300 -20.27 19.94 3.12
CA GLY A 300 -20.95 21.09 2.52
C GLY A 300 -22.48 21.00 2.62
N ALA A 301 -23.18 21.96 2.01
CA ALA A 301 -24.63 21.88 1.91
C ALA A 301 -25.06 20.54 1.30
N VAL A 302 -26.10 19.93 1.88
CA VAL A 302 -26.56 18.58 1.48
C VAL A 302 -26.92 18.57 -0.01
N SER A 303 -26.24 17.73 -0.80
CA SER A 303 -26.60 17.48 -2.22
C SER A 303 -27.96 16.78 -2.34
N GLY A 304 -28.56 16.80 -3.53
CA GLY A 304 -29.72 15.95 -3.84
C GLY A 304 -29.41 14.46 -3.61
N LYS A 305 -30.43 13.59 -3.58
CA LYS A 305 -30.22 12.12 -3.51
C LYS A 305 -29.37 11.59 -4.66
N LEU A 306 -29.62 12.12 -5.88
CA LEU A 306 -28.89 11.78 -7.09
C LEU A 306 -27.66 12.68 -7.20
N VAL A 307 -26.49 12.09 -7.46
CA VAL A 307 -25.26 12.80 -7.82
C VAL A 307 -25.08 12.79 -9.32
N ALA A 308 -25.12 11.62 -9.95
CA ALA A 308 -25.04 11.49 -11.39
C ALA A 308 -25.81 10.23 -11.88
N GLU A 309 -26.44 10.35 -13.05
CA GLU A 309 -27.06 9.25 -13.78
C GLU A 309 -26.50 9.26 -15.20
N LEU A 310 -25.86 8.19 -15.59
CA LEU A 310 -25.32 7.97 -16.94
C LEU A 310 -26.16 6.89 -17.59
N THR A 311 -26.65 7.16 -18.82
CA THR A 311 -27.48 6.22 -19.56
C THR A 311 -26.85 5.94 -20.92
N HIS A 312 -26.29 4.74 -21.11
CA HIS A 312 -25.68 4.27 -22.35
C HIS A 312 -24.72 5.27 -22.96
N VAL A 313 -23.78 5.79 -22.13
CA VAL A 313 -22.80 6.79 -22.56
C VAL A 313 -21.61 6.14 -23.23
N SER A 314 -21.14 6.80 -24.31
CA SER A 314 -19.93 6.41 -25.03
C SER A 314 -19.04 7.62 -25.25
N LYS A 315 -17.71 7.41 -25.35
CA LYS A 315 -16.74 8.45 -25.63
C LYS A 315 -15.58 7.93 -26.45
N THR A 316 -15.29 8.65 -27.52
CA THR A 316 -14.22 8.32 -28.47
C THR A 316 -13.33 9.55 -28.68
N PHE A 317 -12.02 9.37 -28.78
CA PHE A 317 -11.06 10.40 -29.17
C PHE A 317 -10.30 9.91 -30.40
N GLY A 318 -10.54 10.56 -31.56
CA GLY A 318 -10.02 10.08 -32.84
C GLY A 318 -10.50 8.65 -33.11
N ASP A 319 -9.57 7.72 -33.30
CA ASP A 319 -9.88 6.30 -33.54
C ASP A 319 -9.95 5.46 -32.24
N ARG A 320 -9.68 6.07 -31.08
CA ARG A 320 -9.62 5.36 -29.80
C ARG A 320 -10.93 5.52 -29.03
N VAL A 321 -11.66 4.41 -28.86
CA VAL A 321 -12.81 4.35 -27.96
C VAL A 321 -12.30 4.26 -26.52
N ILE A 322 -12.80 5.13 -25.63
CA ILE A 322 -12.42 5.19 -24.21
C ILE A 322 -13.53 4.65 -23.32
N VAL A 323 -14.78 4.97 -23.64
CA VAL A 323 -15.97 4.45 -22.95
C VAL A 323 -16.92 3.94 -24.01
N ASN A 324 -17.41 2.72 -23.81
CA ASN A 324 -18.35 2.07 -24.74
C ASN A 324 -19.56 1.55 -23.97
N ASP A 325 -20.70 2.18 -24.19
CA ASP A 325 -22.02 1.77 -23.68
C ASP A 325 -22.04 1.58 -22.14
N PHE A 326 -21.72 2.63 -21.40
CA PHE A 326 -21.69 2.59 -19.95
C PHE A 326 -22.92 3.25 -19.33
N SER A 327 -23.53 2.58 -18.35
CA SER A 327 -24.67 3.09 -17.58
C SER A 327 -24.44 2.86 -16.09
N THR A 328 -24.72 3.88 -15.28
CA THR A 328 -24.64 3.81 -13.80
C THR A 328 -25.47 4.91 -13.16
N VAL A 329 -25.84 4.71 -11.89
CA VAL A 329 -26.56 5.69 -11.07
C VAL A 329 -25.80 5.87 -9.77
N ILE A 330 -25.26 7.06 -9.54
CA ILE A 330 -24.46 7.38 -8.37
C ILE A 330 -25.30 8.24 -7.42
N LEU A 331 -25.42 7.79 -6.20
CA LEU A 331 -26.22 8.43 -5.15
C LEU A 331 -25.32 9.19 -4.15
N ARG A 332 -25.95 10.03 -3.37
CA ARG A 332 -25.27 10.73 -2.29
C ARG A 332 -24.79 9.73 -1.23
N GLY A 333 -23.53 9.88 -0.82
CA GLY A 333 -22.89 9.02 0.17
C GLY A 333 -22.16 7.83 -0.43
N ASP A 334 -22.31 7.59 -1.75
CA ASP A 334 -21.55 6.53 -2.41
C ASP A 334 -20.05 6.86 -2.42
N LYS A 335 -19.22 5.87 -2.16
CA LYS A 335 -17.77 5.94 -2.25
C LYS A 335 -17.33 5.03 -3.37
N VAL A 336 -17.06 5.64 -4.54
CA VAL A 336 -16.85 4.93 -5.80
C VAL A 336 -15.38 4.87 -6.16
N GLY A 337 -14.81 3.66 -6.24
CA GLY A 337 -13.45 3.40 -6.70
C GLY A 337 -13.39 3.20 -8.21
N PHE A 338 -12.37 3.76 -8.88
CA PHE A 338 -12.13 3.53 -10.30
C PHE A 338 -10.91 2.65 -10.50
N LEU A 339 -11.10 1.49 -11.13
CA LEU A 339 -10.07 0.51 -11.41
C LEU A 339 -9.83 0.36 -12.91
N GLY A 340 -8.57 0.17 -13.26
CA GLY A 340 -8.17 -0.12 -14.63
C GLY A 340 -6.73 0.35 -14.90
N PRO A 341 -6.13 -0.11 -16.00
CA PRO A 341 -4.76 0.21 -16.35
C PRO A 341 -4.55 1.71 -16.59
N ASN A 342 -3.31 2.13 -16.51
CA ASN A 342 -2.94 3.49 -16.80
C ASN A 342 -3.29 3.82 -18.27
N GLY A 343 -3.97 4.97 -18.49
CA GLY A 343 -4.46 5.37 -19.81
C GLY A 343 -5.75 4.67 -20.28
N ALA A 344 -6.42 3.87 -19.45
CA ALA A 344 -7.72 3.25 -19.77
C ALA A 344 -8.84 4.28 -19.93
N GLY A 345 -8.70 5.47 -19.32
CA GLY A 345 -9.70 6.54 -19.38
C GLY A 345 -10.43 6.79 -18.07
N LYS A 346 -9.85 6.40 -16.93
CA LYS A 346 -10.39 6.67 -15.58
C LYS A 346 -10.79 8.14 -15.40
N SER A 347 -9.85 9.06 -15.64
CA SER A 347 -10.10 10.50 -15.52
C SER A 347 -11.09 11.03 -16.56
N THR A 348 -11.17 10.41 -17.75
CA THR A 348 -12.16 10.75 -18.78
C THR A 348 -13.57 10.38 -18.32
N LEU A 349 -13.75 9.18 -17.80
CA LEU A 349 -15.03 8.72 -17.27
C LEU A 349 -15.47 9.58 -16.09
N LEU A 350 -14.56 9.90 -15.19
CA LEU A 350 -14.80 10.78 -14.05
C LEU A 350 -15.29 12.16 -14.49
N LYS A 351 -14.62 12.79 -15.48
CA LYS A 351 -15.06 14.08 -16.04
C LYS A 351 -16.43 14.00 -16.71
N MET A 352 -16.80 12.86 -17.29
CA MET A 352 -18.15 12.65 -17.83
C MET A 352 -19.17 12.57 -16.71
N ILE A 353 -18.90 11.83 -15.62
CA ILE A 353 -19.76 11.72 -14.44
C ILE A 353 -20.01 13.11 -13.83
N LEU A 354 -18.97 13.94 -13.75
CA LEU A 354 -19.04 15.29 -13.20
C LEU A 354 -19.60 16.33 -14.18
N GLY A 355 -19.92 15.92 -15.44
CA GLY A 355 -20.48 16.79 -16.47
C GLY A 355 -19.51 17.80 -17.07
N GLU A 356 -18.21 17.65 -16.80
CA GLU A 356 -17.15 18.49 -17.40
C GLU A 356 -16.84 18.09 -18.85
N LEU A 357 -17.17 16.85 -19.19
CA LEU A 357 -16.98 16.30 -20.53
C LEU A 357 -18.30 15.69 -21.04
N ALA A 358 -18.79 16.18 -22.17
CA ALA A 358 -19.98 15.62 -22.79
C ALA A 358 -19.70 14.24 -23.43
N PRO A 359 -20.63 13.26 -23.28
CA PRO A 359 -20.57 12.02 -24.04
C PRO A 359 -20.73 12.25 -25.55
N ASP A 360 -20.40 11.26 -26.34
CA ASP A 360 -20.69 11.28 -27.77
C ASP A 360 -22.20 11.14 -28.02
N ALA A 361 -22.66 11.62 -29.17
CA ALA A 361 -24.08 11.53 -29.54
C ALA A 361 -24.54 10.08 -29.60
N ALA A 362 -25.76 9.82 -29.13
CA ALA A 362 -26.35 8.50 -29.21
C ALA A 362 -26.36 7.97 -30.66
N PRO A 363 -26.20 6.62 -30.87
CA PRO A 363 -26.32 6.04 -32.20
C PRO A 363 -27.70 6.34 -32.82
N ALA A 364 -27.74 6.53 -34.15
CA ALA A 364 -28.99 6.85 -34.85
C ALA A 364 -30.11 5.79 -34.70
N ASN A 365 -29.75 4.56 -34.35
CA ASN A 365 -30.64 3.44 -34.09
C ASN A 365 -30.90 3.20 -32.59
N ALA A 366 -30.50 4.13 -31.72
CA ALA A 366 -30.76 3.99 -30.28
C ALA A 366 -32.28 3.89 -29.99
N PRO A 367 -32.68 3.04 -29.05
CA PRO A 367 -34.09 2.94 -28.62
C PRO A 367 -34.60 4.31 -28.12
N LYS A 368 -35.87 4.61 -28.41
CA LYS A 368 -36.47 5.80 -27.81
C LYS A 368 -36.75 5.53 -26.33
N PRO A 369 -36.44 6.51 -25.43
CA PRO A 369 -36.68 6.33 -24.01
C PRO A 369 -38.16 6.11 -23.70
N GLY A 370 -38.47 5.19 -22.79
CA GLY A 370 -39.78 4.99 -22.24
C GLY A 370 -40.21 6.14 -21.31
N PRO A 371 -41.50 6.17 -20.87
CA PRO A 371 -41.93 7.18 -19.91
C PRO A 371 -41.14 7.10 -18.59
N GLY A 372 -40.35 8.13 -18.31
CA GLY A 372 -39.51 8.23 -17.11
C GLY A 372 -38.07 7.70 -17.27
N GLU A 373 -37.72 7.17 -18.44
CA GLU A 373 -36.35 6.74 -18.74
C GLU A 373 -35.53 7.87 -19.36
N SER A 374 -34.23 7.93 -19.03
CA SER A 374 -33.28 8.87 -19.64
C SER A 374 -32.90 8.39 -21.07
N ALA A 375 -32.69 9.33 -22.00
CA ALA A 375 -32.27 9.01 -23.35
C ALA A 375 -30.85 8.44 -23.38
N TRP A 376 -30.56 7.57 -24.35
CA TRP A 376 -29.21 7.04 -24.59
C TRP A 376 -28.19 8.18 -24.82
N GLY A 377 -26.98 8.01 -24.34
CA GLY A 377 -25.92 9.00 -24.46
C GLY A 377 -26.13 10.25 -23.61
N THR A 378 -26.92 10.18 -22.54
CA THR A 378 -27.16 11.31 -21.63
C THR A 378 -26.50 11.14 -20.27
N VAL A 379 -26.04 12.26 -19.75
CA VAL A 379 -25.56 12.40 -18.37
C VAL A 379 -26.47 13.41 -17.66
N ARG A 380 -27.11 12.96 -16.59
CA ARG A 380 -27.95 13.79 -15.74
C ARG A 380 -27.24 14.01 -14.41
N GLN A 381 -27.00 15.26 -14.06
CA GLN A 381 -26.43 15.63 -12.78
C GLN A 381 -27.48 15.93 -11.72
N GLY A 382 -27.15 15.66 -10.48
CA GLY A 382 -27.93 16.05 -9.32
C GLY A 382 -27.89 17.57 -9.06
N ALA A 383 -28.74 18.01 -8.12
CA ALA A 383 -28.78 19.40 -7.69
C ALA A 383 -27.78 19.68 -6.56
N ASN A 384 -27.28 20.92 -6.51
CA ASN A 384 -26.41 21.43 -5.46
C ASN A 384 -25.09 20.64 -5.28
N ILE A 385 -24.47 20.23 -6.37
CA ILE A 385 -23.17 19.55 -6.35
C ILE A 385 -22.06 20.58 -6.20
N THR A 386 -21.23 20.42 -5.16
CA THR A 386 -20.01 21.20 -4.93
C THR A 386 -18.84 20.24 -4.89
N VAL A 387 -18.01 20.27 -5.94
CA VAL A 387 -16.90 19.34 -6.13
C VAL A 387 -15.61 19.97 -5.59
N ALA A 388 -14.81 19.16 -4.86
CA ALA A 388 -13.44 19.51 -4.51
C ALA A 388 -12.48 18.47 -5.09
N TYR A 389 -11.48 18.96 -5.83
CA TYR A 389 -10.45 18.14 -6.46
C TYR A 389 -9.14 18.21 -5.68
N PHE A 390 -8.57 17.07 -5.36
CA PHE A 390 -7.27 16.99 -4.69
C PHE A 390 -6.12 17.51 -5.57
N ASP A 391 -6.08 17.12 -6.83
CA ASP A 391 -5.04 17.51 -7.77
C ASP A 391 -4.97 19.01 -8.06
N GLN A 392 -6.12 19.68 -8.13
CA GLN A 392 -6.15 21.13 -8.33
C GLN A 392 -5.51 21.89 -7.18
N MET A 393 -5.48 21.29 -5.99
CA MET A 393 -4.85 21.91 -4.81
C MET A 393 -3.33 21.77 -4.82
N ARG A 394 -2.78 20.73 -5.45
CA ARG A 394 -1.31 20.61 -5.65
C ARG A 394 -0.77 21.77 -6.48
N ASN A 395 -1.47 22.14 -7.54
CA ASN A 395 -1.08 23.24 -8.43
C ASN A 395 -1.26 24.64 -7.80
N ALA A 396 -2.09 24.77 -6.76
CA ALA A 396 -2.36 26.03 -6.06
C ALA A 396 -1.53 26.18 -4.77
N LEU A 397 -0.46 25.40 -4.59
CA LEU A 397 0.36 25.42 -3.39
C LEU A 397 1.26 26.67 -3.36
N ASP A 398 0.94 27.61 -2.47
CA ASP A 398 1.81 28.75 -2.19
C ASP A 398 2.92 28.31 -1.22
N LEU A 399 4.16 28.23 -1.72
CA LEU A 399 5.31 27.77 -0.95
C LEU A 399 5.79 28.78 0.09
N ASP A 400 5.47 30.05 -0.06
CA ASP A 400 5.89 31.11 0.84
C ASP A 400 4.88 31.41 1.96
N ALA A 401 3.63 30.97 1.81
CA ALA A 401 2.61 31.08 2.84
C ALA A 401 2.96 30.26 4.08
N THR A 402 2.50 30.70 5.25
CA THR A 402 2.55 29.88 6.48
C THR A 402 1.53 28.74 6.40
N LEU A 403 1.74 27.66 7.17
CA LEU A 403 0.78 26.55 7.21
C LEU A 403 -0.61 27.06 7.65
N GLU A 404 -0.66 28.00 8.60
CA GLU A 404 -1.89 28.59 9.12
C GLU A 404 -2.62 29.39 8.03
N ASP A 405 -1.92 30.29 7.33
CA ASP A 405 -2.50 31.08 6.24
C ASP A 405 -2.89 30.21 5.03
N PHE A 406 -2.19 29.13 4.78
CA PHE A 406 -2.53 28.20 3.70
C PHE A 406 -3.88 27.51 3.96
N ILE A 407 -4.18 27.14 5.21
CA ILE A 407 -5.46 26.51 5.58
C ILE A 407 -6.59 27.56 5.63
N SER A 408 -6.39 28.69 6.32
CA SER A 408 -7.40 29.72 6.53
C SER A 408 -6.79 31.11 6.34
N PRO A 409 -6.75 31.62 5.09
CA PRO A 409 -6.11 32.89 4.78
C PRO A 409 -6.70 34.06 5.61
N GLY A 410 -5.83 34.70 6.40
CA GLY A 410 -6.18 35.89 7.19
C GLY A 410 -7.07 35.62 8.41
N SER A 411 -7.25 34.35 8.83
CA SER A 411 -8.05 34.01 10.01
C SER A 411 -7.39 32.90 10.83
N GLU A 412 -7.32 33.09 12.15
CA GLU A 412 -6.86 32.04 13.08
C GLU A 412 -7.92 30.94 13.32
N TRP A 413 -9.12 31.11 12.74
CA TRP A 413 -10.24 30.20 12.95
C TRP A 413 -10.72 29.61 11.62
N ILE A 414 -11.08 28.35 11.67
CA ILE A 414 -11.68 27.61 10.56
C ILE A 414 -13.07 27.12 10.96
N GLU A 415 -14.02 27.19 10.04
CA GLU A 415 -15.36 26.65 10.21
C GLU A 415 -15.49 25.32 9.51
N ILE A 416 -15.71 24.25 10.29
CA ILE A 416 -15.85 22.86 9.80
C ILE A 416 -17.28 22.43 10.12
N GLY A 417 -18.13 22.35 9.09
CA GLY A 417 -19.57 22.14 9.30
C GLY A 417 -20.17 23.19 10.21
N ASN A 418 -20.66 22.78 11.38
CA ASN A 418 -21.27 23.69 12.39
C ASN A 418 -20.31 24.03 13.54
N ARG A 419 -19.05 23.70 13.46
CA ARG A 419 -18.06 23.94 14.51
C ARG A 419 -17.02 24.94 14.05
N LYS A 420 -16.62 25.80 14.96
CA LYS A 420 -15.53 26.75 14.79
C LYS A 420 -14.33 26.24 15.58
N GLN A 421 -13.21 25.97 14.91
CA GLN A 421 -12.00 25.44 15.51
C GLN A 421 -10.80 26.35 15.21
N HIS A 422 -9.83 26.43 16.13
CA HIS A 422 -8.60 27.17 15.90
C HIS A 422 -7.70 26.40 14.90
N VAL A 423 -7.13 27.10 13.92
CA VAL A 423 -6.31 26.50 12.83
C VAL A 423 -5.16 25.66 13.37
N LYS A 424 -4.49 26.08 14.46
CA LYS A 424 -3.40 25.30 15.08
C LYS A 424 -3.88 23.97 15.66
N SER A 425 -5.09 23.94 16.23
CA SER A 425 -5.69 22.68 16.70
C SER A 425 -6.03 21.78 15.53
N TYR A 426 -6.63 22.34 14.48
CA TYR A 426 -6.94 21.63 13.24
C TYR A 426 -5.70 21.06 12.55
N LEU A 427 -4.60 21.83 12.46
CA LEU A 427 -3.32 21.33 11.96
C LEU A 427 -2.76 20.20 12.84
N GLY A 428 -2.99 20.28 14.16
CA GLY A 428 -2.64 19.20 15.09
C GLY A 428 -3.35 17.89 14.76
N ASP A 429 -4.61 17.95 14.31
CA ASP A 429 -5.38 16.79 13.88
C ASP A 429 -4.79 16.13 12.63
N PHE A 430 -4.05 16.89 11.80
CA PHE A 430 -3.26 16.38 10.67
C PHE A 430 -1.78 16.13 11.02
N LEU A 431 -1.47 15.88 12.29
CA LEU A 431 -0.15 15.52 12.79
C LEU A 431 0.92 16.60 12.62
N PHE A 432 0.54 17.88 12.51
CA PHE A 432 1.46 19.00 12.57
C PHE A 432 1.59 19.50 14.01
N SER A 433 2.83 19.69 14.48
CA SER A 433 3.01 20.32 15.79
C SER A 433 2.58 21.79 15.78
N PRO A 434 1.95 22.29 16.84
CA PRO A 434 1.53 23.71 16.91
C PRO A 434 2.67 24.70 16.68
N ALA A 435 3.91 24.35 17.04
CA ALA A 435 5.10 25.17 16.81
C ALA A 435 5.42 25.37 15.31
N ARG A 436 4.98 24.44 14.44
CA ARG A 436 5.22 24.51 12.99
C ARG A 436 4.13 25.28 12.23
N ALA A 437 3.03 25.66 12.87
CA ALA A 437 1.92 26.38 12.21
C ALA A 437 2.37 27.67 11.50
N ASN A 438 3.37 28.35 12.03
CA ASN A 438 3.94 29.58 11.47
C ASN A 438 5.12 29.32 10.51
N SER A 439 5.48 28.05 10.23
CA SER A 439 6.53 27.73 9.27
C SER A 439 6.04 27.89 7.84
N PRO A 440 6.90 28.30 6.89
CA PRO A 440 6.52 28.39 5.49
C PRO A 440 6.35 26.99 4.89
N VAL A 441 5.41 26.84 3.96
CA VAL A 441 5.08 25.56 3.27
C VAL A 441 6.32 24.97 2.58
N ARG A 442 7.23 25.80 2.05
CA ARG A 442 8.48 25.33 1.43
C ARG A 442 9.39 24.49 2.36
N SER A 443 9.25 24.66 3.69
CA SER A 443 10.03 23.91 4.68
C SER A 443 9.52 22.48 4.90
N LEU A 444 8.40 22.11 4.30
CA LEU A 444 7.78 20.80 4.43
C LEU A 444 8.40 19.80 3.45
N SER A 445 8.54 18.55 3.90
CA SER A 445 8.80 17.40 3.02
C SER A 445 7.65 17.14 2.06
N GLY A 446 7.86 16.33 1.01
CA GLY A 446 6.80 15.96 0.05
C GLY A 446 5.56 15.36 0.74
N GLY A 447 5.75 14.38 1.63
CA GLY A 447 4.65 13.78 2.38
C GLY A 447 3.93 14.74 3.33
N GLU A 448 4.67 15.64 4.00
CA GLU A 448 4.06 16.69 4.82
C GLU A 448 3.24 17.67 3.97
N ARG A 449 3.71 18.01 2.76
CA ARG A 449 2.94 18.85 1.83
C ARG A 449 1.64 18.18 1.41
N ASN A 450 1.68 16.90 1.08
CA ASN A 450 0.48 16.13 0.74
C ASN A 450 -0.50 16.11 1.93
N ARG A 451 -0.02 15.91 3.16
CA ARG A 451 -0.82 15.97 4.37
C ARG A 451 -1.46 17.35 4.59
N LEU A 452 -0.72 18.42 4.31
CA LEU A 452 -1.26 19.80 4.37
C LEU A 452 -2.33 20.05 3.29
N LEU A 453 -2.16 19.49 2.10
CA LEU A 453 -3.15 19.52 1.03
C LEU A 453 -4.43 18.78 1.41
N LEU A 454 -4.32 17.62 2.05
CA LEU A 454 -5.46 16.90 2.60
C LEU A 454 -6.19 17.74 3.67
N ALA A 455 -5.45 18.34 4.59
CA ALA A 455 -6.03 19.25 5.58
C ALA A 455 -6.84 20.39 4.91
N ARG A 456 -6.30 21.00 3.86
CA ARG A 456 -7.01 22.04 3.11
C ARG A 456 -8.22 21.51 2.35
N LEU A 457 -8.15 20.29 1.80
CA LEU A 457 -9.27 19.66 1.11
C LEU A 457 -10.47 19.48 2.04
N PHE A 458 -10.24 18.90 3.22
CA PHE A 458 -11.28 18.64 4.20
C PHE A 458 -11.76 19.90 4.95
N ALA A 459 -11.01 21.00 4.87
CA ALA A 459 -11.41 22.29 5.38
C ALA A 459 -12.45 22.99 4.52
N ARG A 460 -12.57 22.63 3.24
CA ARG A 460 -13.52 23.24 2.30
C ARG A 460 -14.87 22.57 2.35
N PRO A 461 -15.97 23.34 2.38
CA PRO A 461 -17.30 22.77 2.34
C PRO A 461 -17.57 22.22 0.92
N ALA A 462 -17.40 20.93 0.76
CA ALA A 462 -17.73 20.18 -0.46
C ALA A 462 -18.66 19.04 -0.12
N ASN A 463 -19.50 18.60 -1.06
CA ASN A 463 -20.34 17.41 -0.91
C ASN A 463 -19.96 16.28 -1.87
N VAL A 464 -19.02 16.55 -2.78
CA VAL A 464 -18.39 15.57 -3.66
C VAL A 464 -16.87 15.77 -3.61
N LEU A 465 -16.14 14.75 -3.23
CA LEU A 465 -14.68 14.72 -3.24
C LEU A 465 -14.17 13.89 -4.41
N VAL A 466 -13.16 14.40 -5.08
CA VAL A 466 -12.45 13.71 -6.17
C VAL A 466 -10.98 13.60 -5.80
N LEU A 467 -10.54 12.37 -5.60
CA LEU A 467 -9.16 12.05 -5.26
C LEU A 467 -8.56 11.18 -6.37
N ASP A 468 -7.58 11.74 -7.08
CA ASP A 468 -6.82 11.03 -8.12
C ASP A 468 -5.45 10.69 -7.55
N GLU A 469 -5.17 9.38 -7.37
CA GLU A 469 -3.97 8.82 -6.75
C GLU A 469 -3.55 9.52 -5.44
N PRO A 470 -4.45 9.65 -4.45
CA PRO A 470 -4.13 10.36 -3.21
C PRO A 470 -3.12 9.59 -2.33
N THR A 471 -2.97 8.30 -2.57
CA THR A 471 -2.09 7.39 -1.81
C THR A 471 -0.61 7.55 -2.16
N ASN A 472 -0.31 8.11 -3.35
CA ASN A 472 1.06 8.35 -3.77
C ASN A 472 1.79 9.28 -2.80
N ASP A 473 3.00 8.91 -2.41
CA ASP A 473 3.89 9.66 -1.51
C ASP A 473 3.35 9.86 -0.07
N LEU A 474 2.27 9.14 0.33
CA LEU A 474 1.80 9.15 1.72
C LEU A 474 2.47 8.01 2.51
N ASP A 475 2.82 8.29 3.77
CA ASP A 475 3.24 7.26 4.71
C ASP A 475 2.02 6.52 5.29
N ILE A 476 2.26 5.35 5.88
CA ILE A 476 1.20 4.47 6.39
C ILE A 476 0.32 5.19 7.42
N ASP A 477 0.90 5.97 8.34
CA ASP A 477 0.16 6.74 9.34
C ASP A 477 -0.80 7.75 8.68
N THR A 478 -0.37 8.39 7.57
CA THR A 478 -1.20 9.36 6.83
C THR A 478 -2.26 8.67 5.99
N LEU A 479 -1.96 7.47 5.46
CA LEU A 479 -2.94 6.65 4.75
C LEU A 479 -4.07 6.22 5.69
N GLU A 480 -3.76 5.76 6.90
CA GLU A 480 -4.75 5.40 7.92
C GLU A 480 -5.63 6.59 8.30
N LEU A 481 -5.02 7.77 8.49
CA LEU A 481 -5.76 8.99 8.74
C LEU A 481 -6.71 9.34 7.58
N LEU A 482 -6.25 9.19 6.33
CA LEU A 482 -7.07 9.45 5.15
C LEU A 482 -8.23 8.45 5.04
N GLU A 483 -8.00 7.17 5.33
CA GLU A 483 -9.04 6.14 5.39
C GLU A 483 -10.13 6.51 6.40
N ASP A 484 -9.74 6.86 7.64
CA ASP A 484 -10.67 7.28 8.69
C ASP A 484 -11.49 8.51 8.28
N LEU A 485 -10.86 9.52 7.67
CA LEU A 485 -11.52 10.72 7.19
C LEU A 485 -12.54 10.41 6.10
N LEU A 486 -12.17 9.58 5.12
CA LEU A 486 -13.04 9.20 4.02
C LEU A 486 -14.18 8.28 4.46
N GLN A 487 -13.94 7.36 5.41
CA GLN A 487 -14.98 6.51 5.98
C GLN A 487 -16.05 7.32 6.73
N ASN A 488 -15.64 8.37 7.44
CA ASN A 488 -16.55 9.24 8.18
C ASN A 488 -17.15 10.40 7.36
N TYR A 489 -16.73 10.54 6.10
CA TYR A 489 -17.25 11.59 5.23
C TYR A 489 -18.65 11.24 4.73
N GLU A 490 -19.64 12.13 5.01
CA GLU A 490 -21.06 11.93 4.65
C GLU A 490 -21.38 12.23 3.17
N GLY A 491 -20.46 12.89 2.45
CA GLY A 491 -20.60 13.20 1.03
C GLY A 491 -20.22 12.04 0.12
N THR A 492 -20.31 12.25 -1.18
CA THR A 492 -19.90 11.28 -2.20
C THR A 492 -18.41 11.40 -2.48
N VAL A 493 -17.74 10.27 -2.64
CA VAL A 493 -16.29 10.22 -2.92
C VAL A 493 -16.05 9.48 -4.23
N PHE A 494 -15.28 10.10 -5.11
CA PHE A 494 -14.71 9.46 -6.29
C PHE A 494 -13.22 9.26 -6.06
N LEU A 495 -12.78 8.02 -6.12
CA LEU A 495 -11.44 7.62 -5.75
C LEU A 495 -10.78 6.84 -6.89
N VAL A 496 -9.70 7.39 -7.43
CA VAL A 496 -8.79 6.68 -8.32
C VAL A 496 -7.56 6.31 -7.50
N SER A 497 -7.30 5.03 -7.29
CA SER A 497 -6.11 4.55 -6.59
C SER A 497 -5.72 3.16 -7.07
N HIS A 498 -4.45 2.83 -6.90
CA HIS A 498 -3.89 1.51 -7.14
C HIS A 498 -3.56 0.75 -5.83
N ASP A 499 -3.79 1.35 -4.67
CA ASP A 499 -3.67 0.70 -3.37
C ASP A 499 -4.94 -0.12 -3.08
N ARG A 500 -4.79 -1.46 -3.09
CA ARG A 500 -5.89 -2.42 -2.90
C ARG A 500 -6.50 -2.30 -1.51
N THR A 501 -5.66 -2.26 -0.48
CA THR A 501 -6.10 -2.19 0.92
C THR A 501 -6.86 -0.90 1.19
N PHE A 502 -6.35 0.21 0.67
CA PHE A 502 -6.99 1.52 0.79
C PHE A 502 -8.38 1.55 0.13
N LEU A 503 -8.48 1.00 -1.09
CA LEU A 503 -9.76 0.90 -1.78
C LEU A 503 -10.74 0.00 -1.02
N ASP A 504 -10.32 -1.20 -0.59
CA ASP A 504 -11.17 -2.13 0.14
C ASP A 504 -11.69 -1.54 1.46
N ASN A 505 -10.91 -0.67 2.12
CA ASN A 505 -11.31 -0.03 3.36
C ASN A 505 -12.27 1.15 3.17
N VAL A 506 -12.27 1.81 2.00
CA VAL A 506 -12.99 3.08 1.80
C VAL A 506 -14.22 2.94 0.90
N VAL A 507 -14.12 2.18 -0.21
CA VAL A 507 -15.15 2.23 -1.26
C VAL A 507 -16.36 1.34 -0.96
N THR A 508 -17.53 1.80 -1.42
CA THR A 508 -18.79 1.03 -1.36
C THR A 508 -19.08 0.31 -2.67
N SER A 509 -18.60 0.85 -3.79
CA SER A 509 -18.69 0.25 -5.11
C SER A 509 -17.46 0.57 -5.94
N THR A 510 -17.22 -0.23 -6.96
CA THR A 510 -16.05 -0.13 -7.82
C THR A 510 -16.46 -0.13 -9.29
N ILE A 511 -16.00 0.86 -10.06
CA ILE A 511 -16.18 0.93 -11.51
C ILE A 511 -14.88 0.47 -12.15
N ALA A 512 -14.88 -0.73 -12.75
CA ALA A 512 -13.71 -1.35 -13.34
C ALA A 512 -13.76 -1.39 -14.86
N CYS A 513 -12.60 -1.18 -15.50
CA CYS A 513 -12.41 -1.36 -16.93
C CYS A 513 -12.12 -2.82 -17.25
N GLU A 514 -13.05 -3.51 -17.93
CA GLU A 514 -12.93 -4.92 -18.31
C GLU A 514 -12.21 -5.14 -19.67
N GLY A 515 -11.61 -4.09 -20.24
CA GLY A 515 -11.01 -4.13 -21.56
C GLY A 515 -11.93 -3.64 -22.67
N ASN A 516 -11.35 -3.38 -23.86
CA ASN A 516 -12.08 -2.87 -25.02
C ASN A 516 -13.01 -1.67 -24.73
N ALA A 517 -12.57 -0.77 -23.86
CA ALA A 517 -13.31 0.41 -23.38
C ALA A 517 -14.65 0.08 -22.68
N ARG A 518 -14.83 -1.16 -22.23
CA ARG A 518 -16.01 -1.59 -21.48
C ARG A 518 -15.79 -1.35 -19.99
N TRP A 519 -16.66 -0.54 -19.42
CA TRP A 519 -16.69 -0.25 -17.99
C TRP A 519 -17.86 -0.95 -17.33
N ARG A 520 -17.68 -1.42 -16.12
CA ARG A 520 -18.73 -2.07 -15.35
C ARG A 520 -18.61 -1.71 -13.87
N GLU A 521 -19.76 -1.51 -13.25
CA GLU A 521 -19.87 -1.30 -11.81
C GLU A 521 -20.02 -2.64 -11.08
N PHE A 522 -19.32 -2.75 -9.94
CA PHE A 522 -19.34 -3.87 -9.03
C PHE A 522 -19.61 -3.36 -7.61
N GLU A 523 -20.41 -4.09 -6.85
CA GLU A 523 -20.59 -3.81 -5.42
C GLU A 523 -19.37 -4.27 -4.64
N GLY A 524 -18.89 -3.44 -3.71
CA GLY A 524 -17.74 -3.70 -2.86
C GLY A 524 -16.40 -3.20 -3.41
N GLY A 525 -15.31 -3.65 -2.80
CA GLY A 525 -13.94 -3.25 -3.07
C GLY A 525 -13.25 -4.05 -4.18
N VAL A 526 -11.92 -4.00 -4.16
CA VAL A 526 -11.05 -4.68 -5.15
C VAL A 526 -11.14 -6.20 -5.00
N GLN A 527 -11.18 -6.71 -3.77
CA GLN A 527 -11.29 -8.15 -3.51
C GLN A 527 -12.62 -8.71 -4.00
N ASP A 528 -13.71 -7.97 -3.81
CA ASP A 528 -15.04 -8.33 -4.31
C ASP A 528 -15.07 -8.33 -5.83
N TRP A 529 -14.49 -7.31 -6.47
CA TRP A 529 -14.33 -7.25 -7.93
C TRP A 529 -13.56 -8.45 -8.47
N LEU A 530 -12.41 -8.80 -7.88
CA LEU A 530 -11.60 -9.95 -8.29
C LEU A 530 -12.38 -11.26 -8.16
N THR A 531 -13.13 -11.43 -7.08
CA THR A 531 -13.93 -12.62 -6.81
C THR A 531 -15.09 -12.74 -7.80
N GLN A 532 -15.81 -11.64 -8.07
CA GLN A 532 -16.91 -11.60 -9.02
C GLN A 532 -16.44 -11.85 -10.46
N THR A 533 -15.28 -11.28 -10.83
CA THR A 533 -14.68 -11.47 -12.15
C THR A 533 -14.21 -12.92 -12.36
N LYS A 534 -13.59 -13.54 -11.35
CA LYS A 534 -13.22 -14.97 -11.40
C LYS A 534 -14.45 -15.85 -11.61
N ARG A 535 -15.52 -15.64 -10.84
CA ARG A 535 -16.80 -16.39 -10.99
C ARG A 535 -17.44 -16.20 -12.37
N ALA A 536 -17.47 -14.96 -12.87
CA ALA A 536 -17.99 -14.66 -14.19
C ALA A 536 -17.21 -15.38 -15.31
N ASN A 537 -15.89 -15.43 -15.19
CA ASN A 537 -15.02 -16.12 -16.13
C ASN A 537 -15.18 -17.66 -16.09
N GLU A 538 -15.38 -18.24 -14.91
CA GLU A 538 -15.68 -19.67 -14.77
C GLU A 538 -17.01 -20.04 -15.42
N ILE A 539 -18.03 -19.22 -15.23
CA ILE A 539 -19.35 -19.40 -15.86
C ILE A 539 -19.24 -19.27 -17.39
N ALA A 540 -18.49 -18.27 -17.89
CA ALA A 540 -18.27 -18.07 -19.31
C ALA A 540 -17.52 -19.25 -19.95
N LYS A 541 -16.49 -19.79 -19.29
CA LYS A 541 -15.78 -21.01 -19.72
C LYS A 541 -16.70 -22.23 -19.81
N ASN A 542 -17.56 -22.41 -18.80
CA ASN A 542 -18.52 -23.51 -18.78
C ASN A 542 -19.59 -23.41 -19.89
N ASN A 543 -19.89 -22.19 -20.33
CA ASN A 543 -20.85 -21.90 -21.40
C ASN A 543 -20.22 -21.84 -22.80
N GLY A 544 -18.92 -22.15 -22.95
CA GLY A 544 -18.20 -22.12 -24.23
C GLY A 544 -17.98 -20.72 -24.79
N GLN A 545 -18.18 -19.68 -23.98
CA GLN A 545 -17.92 -18.28 -24.33
C GLN A 545 -16.50 -17.89 -23.88
N LYS A 546 -15.84 -17.04 -24.67
CA LYS A 546 -14.57 -16.43 -24.22
C LYS A 546 -14.89 -15.53 -23.02
N GLY A 547 -14.47 -15.93 -21.83
CA GLY A 547 -14.58 -15.09 -20.63
C GLY A 547 -13.82 -13.78 -20.81
N THR A 548 -14.30 -12.72 -20.18
CA THR A 548 -13.56 -11.47 -19.99
C THR A 548 -12.35 -11.80 -19.12
N GLN A 549 -11.15 -11.74 -19.70
CA GLN A 549 -9.93 -11.87 -18.90
C GLN A 549 -9.73 -10.55 -18.13
N PRO A 550 -9.42 -10.59 -16.83
CA PRO A 550 -8.82 -9.44 -16.18
C PRO A 550 -7.59 -9.07 -17.00
N PHE A 551 -7.37 -7.80 -17.23
CA PHE A 551 -6.37 -7.25 -18.12
C PHE A 551 -5.00 -7.90 -17.92
N ASN A 552 -4.53 -8.67 -18.88
CA ASN A 552 -3.16 -9.17 -18.97
C ASN A 552 -2.48 -8.41 -20.12
N TYR A 553 -1.93 -7.26 -19.84
CA TYR A 553 -1.28 -6.37 -20.81
C TYR A 553 -0.11 -7.02 -21.57
N GLY A 554 0.43 -8.13 -21.08
CA GLY A 554 1.54 -8.84 -21.72
C GLY A 554 1.15 -9.89 -22.76
N ARG A 555 -0.08 -10.43 -22.74
CA ARG A 555 -0.48 -11.51 -23.67
C ARG A 555 -1.13 -11.04 -24.96
N ASP A 556 -1.81 -9.91 -24.98
CA ASP A 556 -2.56 -9.48 -26.15
C ASP A 556 -1.67 -8.82 -27.25
N GLN A 557 -0.49 -8.35 -26.93
CA GLN A 557 0.46 -7.88 -27.96
C GLN A 557 1.19 -9.03 -28.65
N LEU A 558 1.43 -10.15 -27.95
CA LEU A 558 2.03 -11.36 -28.56
C LEU A 558 1.05 -12.08 -29.51
N ALA A 559 -0.25 -12.07 -29.22
CA ALA A 559 -1.26 -12.69 -30.07
C ALA A 559 -1.47 -11.98 -31.42
N LYS A 560 -1.01 -10.74 -31.58
CA LYS A 560 -1.07 -10.01 -32.86
C LYS A 560 0.15 -10.22 -33.76
N GLN A 561 1.26 -10.74 -33.22
CA GLN A 561 2.47 -11.05 -34.00
C GLN A 561 2.57 -12.49 -34.50
N GLU A 562 1.74 -13.42 -34.00
CA GLU A 562 1.76 -14.83 -34.42
C GLU A 562 0.83 -15.20 -35.58
N GLN A 563 0.31 -14.24 -36.34
CA GLN A 563 -0.46 -14.52 -37.56
C GLN A 563 0.38 -14.29 -38.82
N THR A 564 1.43 -15.07 -38.99
CA THR A 564 1.99 -15.40 -40.30
C THR A 564 1.97 -16.92 -40.46
N PRO A 565 1.47 -17.45 -41.58
CA PRO A 565 1.24 -18.87 -41.72
C PRO A 565 2.52 -19.62 -42.03
N SER A 566 2.91 -20.56 -41.19
CA SER A 566 3.89 -21.57 -41.55
C SER A 566 3.30 -22.98 -41.47
N ALA A 567 3.63 -23.72 -42.49
CA ALA A 567 3.14 -24.99 -42.96
C ALA A 567 3.00 -26.14 -41.94
N ALA A 568 1.95 -26.91 -42.18
CA ALA A 568 1.75 -28.36 -42.01
C ALA A 568 2.64 -29.14 -41.05
N ALA A 569 2.04 -29.65 -39.99
CA ALA A 569 2.51 -30.85 -39.29
C ALA A 569 1.35 -31.83 -39.03
N VAL A 570 1.63 -33.08 -39.29
CA VAL A 570 0.85 -34.29 -39.33
C VAL A 570 0.20 -34.64 -37.98
N PRO A 571 -1.01 -35.25 -37.96
CA PRO A 571 -1.75 -35.57 -36.73
C PRO A 571 -1.24 -36.81 -36.05
N LEU A 572 -0.98 -36.72 -34.74
CA LEU A 572 -0.85 -37.89 -33.86
C LEU A 572 -2.15 -38.13 -33.10
N ALA A 573 -2.57 -39.36 -33.07
CA ALA A 573 -3.82 -39.90 -32.56
C ALA A 573 -4.03 -39.72 -31.03
N PRO A 574 -5.27 -39.82 -30.54
CA PRO A 574 -5.62 -39.45 -29.18
C PRO A 574 -5.36 -40.57 -28.18
N VAL A 575 -4.88 -40.17 -27.00
CA VAL A 575 -4.93 -41.03 -25.80
C VAL A 575 -6.09 -40.57 -24.94
N GLU A 576 -7.09 -41.44 -24.83
CA GLU A 576 -8.19 -41.36 -23.87
C GLU A 576 -7.64 -41.39 -22.43
N THR A 577 -8.08 -40.47 -21.62
CA THR A 577 -8.39 -40.77 -20.22
C THR A 577 -9.54 -39.89 -19.77
N ALA A 578 -10.67 -40.53 -19.65
CA ALA A 578 -11.88 -40.02 -19.01
C ALA A 578 -11.64 -39.88 -17.50
N ALA A 579 -11.99 -38.73 -16.95
CA ALA A 579 -12.38 -38.62 -15.55
C ALA A 579 -13.72 -37.92 -15.50
N ALA A 580 -14.70 -38.65 -15.02
CA ALA A 580 -16.10 -38.26 -14.86
C ALA A 580 -16.24 -37.17 -13.79
N PRO A 581 -17.30 -36.30 -13.87
CA PRO A 581 -17.56 -35.30 -12.87
C PRO A 581 -17.98 -35.96 -11.55
N ALA A 582 -17.36 -35.46 -10.46
CA ALA A 582 -17.70 -35.87 -9.11
C ALA A 582 -19.18 -35.53 -8.84
N LYS A 583 -19.98 -36.55 -8.64
CA LYS A 583 -21.37 -36.44 -8.16
C LYS A 583 -21.30 -35.89 -6.72
N THR A 584 -22.05 -34.85 -6.43
CA THR A 584 -22.38 -34.41 -5.08
C THR A 584 -22.80 -35.64 -4.24
N ARG A 585 -21.97 -35.93 -3.22
CA ARG A 585 -22.18 -37.04 -2.31
C ARG A 585 -23.42 -36.73 -1.49
N LYS A 586 -24.50 -37.49 -1.66
CA LYS A 586 -25.67 -37.40 -0.76
C LYS A 586 -25.22 -37.85 0.64
N LEU A 587 -25.34 -36.95 1.61
CA LEU A 587 -25.10 -37.23 3.01
C LEU A 587 -25.89 -38.43 3.47
N SER A 588 -25.28 -39.32 4.25
CA SER A 588 -25.99 -40.43 4.87
C SER A 588 -26.93 -39.88 5.98
N PHE A 589 -27.97 -40.61 6.30
CA PHE A 589 -28.93 -40.23 7.36
C PHE A 589 -28.26 -39.95 8.71
N LYS A 590 -27.14 -40.59 8.96
CA LYS A 590 -26.31 -40.38 10.16
C LYS A 590 -25.54 -39.05 10.11
N GLU A 591 -24.97 -38.72 8.95
CA GLU A 591 -24.25 -37.44 8.69
C GLU A 591 -25.22 -36.25 8.70
N GLN A 592 -26.44 -36.42 8.17
CA GLN A 592 -27.48 -35.39 8.20
C GLN A 592 -27.91 -35.07 9.63
N ARG A 593 -28.11 -36.11 10.48
CA ARG A 593 -28.46 -35.93 11.89
C ARG A 593 -27.32 -35.31 12.70
N GLU A 594 -26.08 -35.59 12.34
CA GLU A 594 -24.90 -34.96 12.92
C GLU A 594 -24.85 -33.48 12.54
N LEU A 595 -25.06 -33.14 11.26
CA LEU A 595 -25.11 -31.76 10.76
C LEU A 595 -26.22 -30.94 11.45
N ASP A 596 -27.38 -31.50 11.65
CA ASP A 596 -28.51 -30.83 12.33
C ASP A 596 -28.25 -30.60 13.83
N GLY A 597 -27.35 -31.39 14.46
CA GLY A 597 -26.99 -31.28 15.87
C GLY A 597 -25.81 -30.32 16.15
N LEU A 598 -24.93 -30.09 15.17
CA LEU A 598 -23.72 -29.28 15.32
C LEU A 598 -23.98 -27.81 15.71
N PRO A 599 -24.98 -27.09 15.14
CA PRO A 599 -25.25 -25.70 15.52
C PRO A 599 -25.65 -25.54 16.99
N ALA A 600 -26.41 -26.51 17.52
CA ALA A 600 -26.80 -26.49 18.94
C ALA A 600 -25.62 -26.77 19.86
N LEU A 601 -24.69 -27.65 19.46
CA LEU A 601 -23.46 -27.93 20.18
C LEU A 601 -22.53 -26.72 20.20
N ILE A 602 -22.33 -26.07 19.07
CA ILE A 602 -21.50 -24.87 18.93
C ILE A 602 -22.03 -23.76 19.85
N SER A 603 -23.33 -23.47 19.79
CA SER A 603 -23.97 -22.44 20.62
C SER A 603 -23.87 -22.75 22.13
N ALA A 604 -23.92 -24.02 22.51
CA ALA A 604 -23.74 -24.42 23.92
C ALA A 604 -22.31 -24.22 24.40
N LEU A 605 -21.31 -24.56 23.56
CA LEU A 605 -19.90 -24.37 23.87
C LEU A 605 -19.52 -22.86 23.91
N GLU A 606 -20.06 -22.03 23.02
CA GLU A 606 -19.86 -20.57 23.05
C GLU A 606 -20.46 -19.94 24.32
N THR A 607 -21.61 -20.43 24.76
CA THR A 607 -22.23 -19.95 26.01
C THR A 607 -21.40 -20.33 27.24
N GLU A 608 -20.90 -21.59 27.33
CA GLU A 608 -20.01 -22.04 28.39
C GLU A 608 -18.68 -21.26 28.38
N GLN A 609 -18.10 -21.00 27.19
CA GLN A 609 -16.88 -20.21 27.04
C GLN A 609 -17.07 -18.79 27.59
N LYS A 610 -18.19 -18.16 27.25
CA LYS A 610 -18.53 -16.82 27.75
C LYS A 610 -18.68 -16.79 29.27
N GLU A 611 -19.38 -17.75 29.86
CA GLU A 611 -19.53 -17.85 31.32
C GLU A 611 -18.18 -18.04 32.04
N ILE A 612 -17.28 -18.85 31.47
CA ILE A 612 -15.93 -19.04 31.99
C ILE A 612 -15.11 -17.76 31.85
N THR A 613 -15.18 -17.09 30.72
CA THR A 613 -14.48 -15.83 30.46
C THR A 613 -14.93 -14.75 31.43
N ASP A 614 -16.25 -14.60 31.61
CA ASP A 614 -16.83 -13.64 32.54
C ASP A 614 -16.42 -13.97 34.01
N ALA A 615 -16.35 -15.26 34.38
CA ALA A 615 -15.89 -15.69 35.69
C ALA A 615 -14.38 -15.48 35.94
N LEU A 616 -13.55 -15.55 34.89
CA LEU A 616 -12.11 -15.31 34.97
C LEU A 616 -11.75 -13.80 34.84
N ALA A 617 -12.61 -12.99 34.23
CA ALA A 617 -12.43 -11.54 34.12
C ALA A 617 -12.48 -10.83 35.49
N ASP A 618 -13.21 -11.39 36.44
CA ASP A 618 -13.19 -10.92 37.81
C ASP A 618 -11.93 -11.47 38.54
N GLY A 619 -10.82 -10.74 38.42
CA GLY A 619 -9.51 -11.12 38.98
C GLY A 619 -9.49 -11.53 40.48
N SER A 620 -10.63 -11.40 41.19
CA SER A 620 -10.83 -11.84 42.55
C SER A 620 -10.75 -13.37 42.72
N LEU A 621 -11.09 -14.12 41.66
CA LEU A 621 -11.12 -15.59 41.72
C LEU A 621 -9.70 -16.20 41.87
N TYR A 622 -8.70 -15.57 41.25
CA TYR A 622 -7.30 -15.97 41.38
C TYR A 622 -6.73 -15.72 42.79
N ALA A 623 -7.28 -14.71 43.47
CA ALA A 623 -6.86 -14.38 44.85
C ALA A 623 -7.54 -15.23 45.91
N ILE A 624 -8.78 -15.72 45.68
CA ILE A 624 -9.61 -16.45 46.65
C ILE A 624 -9.48 -17.97 46.49
N ASP A 625 -9.48 -18.47 45.23
CA ASP A 625 -9.40 -19.91 44.93
C ASP A 625 -8.64 -20.16 43.63
N ASN A 626 -7.31 -20.18 43.70
CA ASN A 626 -6.42 -20.43 42.58
C ASN A 626 -6.64 -21.82 41.93
N GLY A 627 -7.09 -22.82 42.73
CA GLY A 627 -7.37 -24.17 42.22
C GLY A 627 -8.60 -24.21 41.29
N ARG A 628 -9.63 -23.40 41.60
CA ARG A 628 -10.82 -23.25 40.75
C ARG A 628 -10.52 -22.43 39.50
N ALA A 629 -9.73 -21.37 39.60
CA ALA A 629 -9.31 -20.56 38.47
C ALA A 629 -8.49 -21.39 37.46
N MET A 630 -7.56 -22.23 37.90
CA MET A 630 -6.82 -23.15 37.04
C MET A 630 -7.71 -24.17 36.32
N LYS A 631 -8.71 -24.72 37.00
CA LYS A 631 -9.66 -25.65 36.38
C LYS A 631 -10.51 -24.98 35.31
N LEU A 632 -10.97 -23.76 35.55
CA LEU A 632 -11.72 -22.97 34.57
C LEU A 632 -10.84 -22.59 33.35
N ALA A 633 -9.60 -22.22 33.58
CA ALA A 633 -8.65 -21.94 32.47
C ALA A 633 -8.37 -23.21 31.62
N THR A 634 -8.20 -24.37 32.29
CA THR A 634 -8.04 -25.65 31.58
C THR A 634 -9.30 -26.02 30.78
N ARG A 635 -10.50 -25.79 31.35
CA ARG A 635 -11.77 -26.05 30.67
C ARG A 635 -11.98 -25.09 29.47
N SER A 636 -11.60 -23.82 29.60
CA SER A 636 -11.61 -22.86 28.48
C SER A 636 -10.78 -23.35 27.30
N ALA A 637 -9.54 -23.80 27.56
CA ALA A 637 -8.68 -24.34 26.49
C ALA A 637 -9.25 -25.61 25.84
N GLN A 638 -9.96 -26.46 26.61
CA GLN A 638 -10.66 -27.63 26.06
C GLN A 638 -11.85 -27.24 25.19
N ILE A 639 -12.61 -26.22 25.60
CA ILE A 639 -13.75 -25.69 24.80
C ILE A 639 -13.26 -25.12 23.49
N ASP A 640 -12.12 -24.43 23.46
CA ASP A 640 -11.52 -23.91 22.23
C ASP A 640 -11.21 -25.05 21.23
N GLU A 641 -10.66 -26.17 21.70
CA GLU A 641 -10.37 -27.35 20.88
C GLU A 641 -11.65 -28.07 20.41
N GLU A 642 -12.64 -28.19 21.28
CA GLU A 642 -13.96 -28.77 20.96
C GLU A 642 -14.72 -27.91 19.93
N LEU A 643 -14.66 -26.57 20.04
CA LEU A 643 -15.25 -25.62 19.08
C LEU A 643 -14.59 -25.72 17.70
N MET A 644 -13.27 -25.74 17.63
CA MET A 644 -12.55 -25.91 16.37
C MET A 644 -12.92 -27.22 15.68
N THR A 645 -12.98 -28.31 16.43
CA THR A 645 -13.36 -29.63 15.89
C THR A 645 -14.80 -29.65 15.39
N ALA A 646 -15.73 -29.01 16.11
CA ALA A 646 -17.13 -28.91 15.72
C ALA A 646 -17.32 -28.04 14.46
N LEU A 647 -16.59 -26.94 14.32
CA LEU A 647 -16.61 -26.06 13.14
C LEU A 647 -16.03 -26.76 11.90
N GLU A 648 -14.87 -27.42 12.01
CA GLU A 648 -14.27 -28.19 10.91
C GLU A 648 -15.22 -29.31 10.43
N ARG A 649 -15.91 -29.94 11.38
CA ARG A 649 -16.88 -31.00 11.08
C ARG A 649 -18.12 -30.45 10.39
N TRP A 650 -18.58 -29.28 10.81
CA TRP A 650 -19.72 -28.59 10.21
C TRP A 650 -19.40 -28.14 8.76
N GLU A 651 -18.20 -27.61 8.51
CA GLU A 651 -17.72 -27.27 7.15
C GLU A 651 -17.62 -28.52 6.26
N THR A 652 -17.04 -29.62 6.77
CA THR A 652 -16.87 -30.85 5.99
C THR A 652 -18.19 -31.55 5.63
N LEU A 653 -19.23 -31.39 6.45
CA LEU A 653 -20.55 -31.95 6.22
C LEU A 653 -21.50 -30.99 5.48
N GLY A 654 -21.23 -29.67 5.56
CA GLY A 654 -22.01 -28.61 4.89
C GLY A 654 -21.55 -28.27 3.47
N ALA A 655 -20.34 -28.69 3.06
CA ALA A 655 -19.79 -28.56 1.71
C ALA A 655 -20.19 -29.76 0.86
#